data_42d7548ad0866b452b077fa7e75ebd0d
#
_entry.id   42d7548ad0866b452b077fa7e75ebd0d
#
_cell.length_a   1.000
_cell.length_b   1.000
_cell.length_c   1.000
_cell.angle_alpha   90.00
_cell.angle_beta   90.00
_cell.angle_gamma   90.00
#
_symmetry.space_group_name_H-M   'P 1'
#
loop_
_entity.id
_entity.type
_entity.pdbx_description
1 polymer ?
#
loop_
_entity_poly.entity_id
_entity_poly.type
_entity_poly.pdbx_seq_one_letter_code
_entity_poly.pdbx_strand_id
1 'polypeptide(L)'
;MPNDFIERLAMGEFETVAGRRKIIARARRVGLTRVMLFNVYGHIEPGHHDLDESRRRAVIIGKAVKAFRSAGLGVGINIHTTLGMNMSPPRSKPLPYQHQIDFDGQVFYETYCPIDPGFQAYTAETYAIYAGVEGVDEIWIDDDFRYKNKGGQCFCDLHLAAFAEITGRAWTCDELLAALESPTPLPTDTAVQWSQLQDRTLVDCARALADAVHDVAPQMRIGFMPPSHTVLFFGAPCAREIGRVLNPETRGLARPEYGAYTDLDRLGWSVYEPCWGMQRAFGSSYDGWPELETWPGTGYNHSARVIQMKLVWGAMHGYVSSTISNSRIDKPARQAIADAKKQIEAVTPFVASPDWQARGVSLELSENIIGLRAKVEDICSLNLHESRVLARLGLPLWPGGGDGRILIGNSPLARQAELAEFAASGMIIDRDAFEVLQYLGRNDIIGGAGLLPVSGFPAAEQFADSAINGEAAGRRQTMDPLSAVRRDLPVFELPDTEEFTPLHELLDQDGKPLGVSSWVREWDGGRIAVLPFRLSDATGEGGLVTSMRKTQIEAMLEWVTQKELPVRFGFDTAYDLQVVYRQNSAGDRVFLGFANFSLDDISKVAVRLPVLASAGRVEVRMLDGRSNWQAAECPAGEGGCIELPGKFKIPAMEVRAFEIARK
;
A
#
# COMPACT_ATOMS: atom_id res chain seq x y z
N MET A 1 5.15 14.99 -15.75
CA MET A 1 6.21 14.95 -14.70
C MET A 1 7.46 14.36 -15.32
N PRO A 2 8.67 14.82 -14.99
CA PRO A 2 9.88 14.16 -15.43
C PRO A 2 9.96 12.76 -14.80
N ASN A 3 10.44 11.78 -15.55
CA ASN A 3 10.71 10.44 -15.03
C ASN A 3 12.07 10.48 -14.34
N ASP A 4 12.11 10.75 -13.03
CA ASP A 4 13.34 10.83 -12.28
C ASP A 4 13.80 9.45 -11.80
N PHE A 5 15.03 9.10 -12.15
CA PHE A 5 15.75 7.94 -11.65
C PHE A 5 16.85 8.41 -10.73
N ILE A 6 16.71 8.12 -9.44
CA ILE A 6 17.48 8.73 -8.36
C ILE A 6 18.33 7.66 -7.68
N GLU A 7 19.64 7.85 -7.62
CA GLU A 7 20.51 6.95 -6.86
C GLU A 7 20.73 7.47 -5.44
N ARG A 8 20.53 6.60 -4.45
CA ARG A 8 20.81 6.89 -3.04
C ARG A 8 22.27 6.59 -2.73
N LEU A 9 22.97 7.53 -2.11
CA LEU A 9 24.42 7.53 -1.91
C LEU A 9 24.78 7.83 -0.45
N ALA A 10 25.55 6.96 0.19
CA ALA A 10 26.15 7.21 1.49
C ALA A 10 27.39 8.15 1.37
N MET A 11 27.73 8.89 2.43
CA MET A 11 28.84 9.88 2.41
C MET A 11 30.16 9.28 1.98
N GLY A 12 30.49 8.06 2.42
CA GLY A 12 31.73 7.37 2.04
C GLY A 12 31.91 7.17 0.54
N GLU A 13 30.82 7.22 -0.24
CA GLU A 13 30.86 7.06 -1.69
C GLU A 13 31.21 8.37 -2.41
N PHE A 14 30.81 9.52 -1.87
CA PHE A 14 30.91 10.82 -2.54
C PHE A 14 31.82 11.87 -1.85
N GLU A 15 32.35 11.58 -0.67
CA GLU A 15 33.22 12.54 0.04
C GLU A 15 34.47 12.90 -0.76
N THR A 16 35.01 11.95 -1.54
CA THR A 16 36.23 12.15 -2.36
C THR A 16 35.89 12.60 -3.78
N VAL A 17 36.85 13.33 -4.42
CA VAL A 17 36.75 13.73 -5.83
C VAL A 17 36.63 12.48 -6.74
N ALA A 18 37.39 11.42 -6.43
CA ALA A 18 37.38 10.18 -7.20
C ALA A 18 36.02 9.49 -7.09
N GLY A 19 35.42 9.42 -5.89
CA GLY A 19 34.08 8.90 -5.67
C GLY A 19 33.02 9.64 -6.50
N ARG A 20 33.00 10.96 -6.42
CA ARG A 20 32.05 11.78 -7.21
C ARG A 20 32.21 11.56 -8.72
N ARG A 21 33.45 11.48 -9.26
CA ARG A 21 33.68 11.17 -10.69
C ARG A 21 33.14 9.79 -11.08
N LYS A 22 33.31 8.78 -10.23
CA LYS A 22 32.79 7.42 -10.44
C LYS A 22 31.25 7.42 -10.48
N ILE A 23 30.62 8.13 -9.57
CA ILE A 23 29.16 8.27 -9.51
C ILE A 23 28.63 8.96 -10.77
N ILE A 24 29.20 10.10 -11.18
CA ILE A 24 28.80 10.82 -12.39
C ILE A 24 28.94 9.93 -13.65
N ALA A 25 30.01 9.16 -13.76
CA ALA A 25 30.21 8.23 -14.88
C ALA A 25 29.16 7.10 -14.86
N ARG A 26 28.78 6.62 -13.67
CA ARG A 26 27.72 5.60 -13.50
C ARG A 26 26.36 6.18 -13.85
N ALA A 27 26.02 7.37 -13.35
CA ALA A 27 24.76 8.06 -13.62
C ALA A 27 24.52 8.22 -15.13
N ARG A 28 25.53 8.68 -15.88
CA ARG A 28 25.45 8.81 -17.35
C ARG A 28 25.20 7.48 -18.05
N ARG A 29 25.81 6.39 -17.57
CA ARG A 29 25.69 5.05 -18.16
C ARG A 29 24.34 4.43 -17.94
N VAL A 30 23.76 4.62 -16.75
CA VAL A 30 22.45 4.03 -16.35
C VAL A 30 21.28 4.95 -16.73
N GLY A 31 21.55 6.23 -17.01
CA GLY A 31 20.53 7.22 -17.30
C GLY A 31 19.85 7.79 -16.05
N LEU A 32 20.61 7.86 -14.92
CA LEU A 32 20.13 8.53 -13.72
C LEU A 32 20.02 10.03 -13.96
N THR A 33 18.99 10.66 -13.40
CA THR A 33 18.70 12.08 -13.54
C THR A 33 19.06 12.86 -12.27
N ARG A 34 19.10 12.17 -11.13
CA ARG A 34 19.31 12.77 -9.81
C ARG A 34 20.12 11.86 -8.90
N VAL A 35 20.60 12.43 -7.80
CA VAL A 35 21.22 11.72 -6.68
C VAL A 35 20.58 12.18 -5.36
N MET A 36 20.45 11.25 -4.42
CA MET A 36 20.01 11.51 -3.06
C MET A 36 21.16 11.23 -2.10
N LEU A 37 21.66 12.25 -1.44
CA LEU A 37 22.85 12.20 -0.59
C LEU A 37 22.43 11.96 0.86
N PHE A 38 22.82 10.82 1.42
CA PHE A 38 22.63 10.55 2.84
C PHE A 38 23.68 11.29 3.68
N ASN A 39 23.26 11.73 4.84
CA ASN A 39 24.15 12.39 5.80
C ASN A 39 24.97 11.43 6.67
N VAL A 40 25.04 10.14 6.29
CA VAL A 40 25.74 9.07 7.01
C VAL A 40 26.80 8.41 6.14
N TYR A 41 27.86 7.87 6.75
CA TYR A 41 28.99 7.26 6.03
C TYR A 41 28.71 5.85 5.50
N GLY A 42 27.84 5.10 6.15
CA GLY A 42 27.41 3.75 5.76
C GLY A 42 25.93 3.69 5.42
N HIS A 43 25.41 2.48 5.19
CA HIS A 43 23.97 2.30 5.01
C HIS A 43 23.19 2.59 6.29
N ILE A 44 23.75 2.23 7.44
CA ILE A 44 23.19 2.50 8.77
C ILE A 44 24.31 3.04 9.64
N GLU A 45 24.15 4.25 10.12
CA GLU A 45 24.98 4.85 11.15
C GLU A 45 24.07 5.11 12.36
N PRO A 46 24.30 4.41 13.48
CA PRO A 46 23.41 4.52 14.63
C PRO A 46 23.52 5.88 15.31
N GLY A 47 22.37 6.33 15.83
CA GLY A 47 22.25 7.50 16.66
C GLY A 47 22.22 8.83 15.93
N HIS A 48 22.01 9.85 16.73
CA HIS A 48 21.97 11.24 16.28
C HIS A 48 23.35 11.89 16.37
N HIS A 49 23.63 12.82 15.49
CA HIS A 49 24.85 13.62 15.53
C HIS A 49 24.61 14.91 16.29
N ASP A 50 25.61 15.40 17.00
CA ASP A 50 25.54 16.76 17.50
C ASP A 50 25.49 17.78 16.34
N LEU A 51 25.05 19.01 16.63
CA LEU A 51 24.87 20.02 15.61
C LEU A 51 26.19 20.44 14.94
N ASP A 52 27.32 20.31 15.62
CA ASP A 52 28.64 20.63 15.04
C ASP A 52 29.08 19.57 14.02
N GLU A 53 28.80 18.30 14.31
CA GLU A 53 28.98 17.23 13.33
C GLU A 53 28.04 17.40 12.13
N SER A 54 26.78 17.76 12.35
CA SER A 54 25.83 18.05 11.28
C SER A 54 26.34 19.19 10.38
N ARG A 55 26.88 20.28 10.95
CA ARG A 55 27.52 21.38 10.18
C ARG A 55 28.72 20.88 9.38
N ARG A 56 29.60 20.06 9.99
CA ARG A 56 30.76 19.49 9.27
C ARG A 56 30.34 18.62 8.07
N ARG A 57 29.33 17.81 8.25
CA ARG A 57 28.78 16.95 7.18
C ARG A 57 28.11 17.78 6.08
N ALA A 58 27.38 18.82 6.42
CA ALA A 58 26.79 19.75 5.45
C ALA A 58 27.85 20.38 4.53
N VAL A 59 29.05 20.73 5.05
CA VAL A 59 30.17 21.21 4.23
C VAL A 59 30.66 20.15 3.23
N ILE A 60 30.76 18.89 3.63
CA ILE A 60 31.15 17.78 2.74
C ILE A 60 30.11 17.58 1.67
N ILE A 61 28.82 17.54 2.05
CA ILE A 61 27.68 17.42 1.15
C ILE A 61 27.66 18.57 0.15
N GLY A 62 27.89 19.81 0.58
CA GLY A 62 27.93 20.97 -0.31
C GLY A 62 28.98 20.87 -1.42
N LYS A 63 30.15 20.26 -1.15
CA LYS A 63 31.16 19.97 -2.19
C LYS A 63 30.65 18.93 -3.20
N ALA A 64 29.88 17.96 -2.74
CA ALA A 64 29.28 16.94 -3.61
C ALA A 64 28.13 17.52 -4.45
N VAL A 65 27.24 18.33 -3.85
CA VAL A 65 26.17 19.06 -4.53
C VAL A 65 26.70 19.85 -5.70
N LYS A 66 27.75 20.70 -5.46
CA LYS A 66 28.39 21.49 -6.51
C LYS A 66 28.90 20.64 -7.68
N ALA A 67 29.52 19.49 -7.39
CA ALA A 67 30.03 18.59 -8.42
C ALA A 67 28.92 17.90 -9.23
N PHE A 68 27.86 17.43 -8.58
CA PHE A 68 26.74 16.75 -9.25
C PHE A 68 25.91 17.74 -10.07
N ARG A 69 25.63 18.95 -9.55
CA ARG A 69 24.97 20.02 -10.29
C ARG A 69 25.75 20.42 -11.54
N SER A 70 27.08 20.56 -11.44
CA SER A 70 27.92 20.84 -12.59
C SER A 70 27.92 19.73 -13.64
N ALA A 71 27.54 18.51 -13.26
CA ALA A 71 27.35 17.36 -14.16
C ALA A 71 25.93 17.25 -14.74
N GLY A 72 25.01 18.17 -14.38
CA GLY A 72 23.61 18.20 -14.84
C GLY A 72 22.68 17.28 -14.04
N LEU A 73 23.07 16.83 -12.84
CA LEU A 73 22.24 16.00 -11.96
C LEU A 73 21.47 16.85 -10.96
N GLY A 74 20.19 16.52 -10.72
CA GLY A 74 19.44 17.00 -9.57
C GLY A 74 20.01 16.42 -8.27
N VAL A 75 19.83 17.11 -7.14
CA VAL A 75 20.40 16.68 -5.86
C VAL A 75 19.42 16.88 -4.72
N GLY A 76 19.08 15.78 -4.03
CA GLY A 76 18.40 15.79 -2.75
C GLY A 76 19.32 15.40 -1.59
N ILE A 77 18.94 15.75 -0.37
CA ILE A 77 19.60 15.28 0.86
C ILE A 77 18.60 14.43 1.66
N ASN A 78 19.02 13.25 2.10
CA ASN A 78 18.27 12.40 3.01
C ASN A 78 18.90 12.44 4.40
N ILE A 79 18.12 12.87 5.38
CA ILE A 79 18.51 12.80 6.79
C ILE A 79 18.14 11.41 7.30
N HIS A 80 19.14 10.59 7.54
CA HIS A 80 18.96 9.18 7.89
C HIS A 80 18.30 8.97 9.25
N THR A 81 18.54 9.87 10.20
CA THR A 81 18.03 9.73 11.57
C THR A 81 17.30 10.99 11.99
N THR A 82 15.98 10.87 12.17
CA THR A 82 15.07 11.93 12.63
C THR A 82 14.58 11.65 14.05
N LEU A 83 13.73 10.63 14.26
CA LEU A 83 13.32 10.23 15.59
C LEU A 83 14.23 9.15 16.18
N GLY A 84 14.81 8.31 15.33
CA GLY A 84 15.80 7.31 15.71
C GLY A 84 15.52 5.91 15.18
N MET A 85 16.56 5.08 15.08
CA MET A 85 16.51 3.76 14.46
C MET A 85 16.37 2.60 15.46
N ASN A 86 16.18 2.88 16.74
CA ASN A 86 16.07 1.86 17.80
C ASN A 86 17.19 0.80 17.75
N MET A 87 18.43 1.26 17.90
CA MET A 87 19.60 0.36 17.93
C MET A 87 19.85 -0.14 19.35
N SER A 88 19.86 -1.45 19.55
CA SER A 88 20.18 -2.07 20.86
C SER A 88 21.39 -3.01 20.70
N PRO A 89 22.46 -2.86 21.50
CA PRO A 89 22.70 -1.79 22.49
C PRO A 89 22.97 -0.43 21.85
N PRO A 90 22.81 0.68 22.60
CA PRO A 90 23.11 2.02 22.12
C PRO A 90 24.56 2.12 21.63
N ARG A 91 24.77 2.74 20.48
CA ARG A 91 26.08 2.89 19.83
C ARG A 91 26.60 4.31 19.79
N SER A 92 25.75 5.27 20.16
CA SER A 92 26.07 6.70 20.26
C SER A 92 25.95 7.21 21.69
N LYS A 93 26.50 8.38 21.95
CA LYS A 93 26.25 9.10 23.19
C LYS A 93 24.80 9.60 23.18
N PRO A 94 23.97 9.26 24.17
CA PRO A 94 22.59 9.70 24.19
C PRO A 94 22.51 11.22 24.29
N LEU A 95 21.56 11.81 23.57
CA LEU A 95 21.18 13.20 23.71
C LEU A 95 20.31 13.36 24.97
N PRO A 96 20.26 14.58 25.57
CA PRO A 96 19.55 14.81 26.83
C PRO A 96 18.06 15.02 26.65
N TYR A 97 17.40 14.20 25.84
CA TYR A 97 15.97 14.30 25.52
C TYR A 97 15.21 13.05 25.92
N GLN A 98 13.88 13.15 25.98
CA GLN A 98 13.01 12.04 26.33
C GLN A 98 13.07 10.94 25.27
N HIS A 99 13.40 9.71 25.69
CA HIS A 99 13.29 8.52 24.85
C HIS A 99 11.84 8.07 24.66
N GLN A 100 11.58 7.36 23.56
CA GLN A 100 10.33 6.61 23.43
C GLN A 100 10.30 5.45 24.42
N ILE A 101 9.11 5.22 25.00
CA ILE A 101 8.84 4.13 25.94
C ILE A 101 7.58 3.41 25.44
N ASP A 102 7.62 2.07 25.34
CA ASP A 102 6.45 1.30 24.92
C ASP A 102 5.51 1.00 26.09
N PHE A 103 4.44 0.26 25.79
CA PHE A 103 3.43 -0.11 26.78
C PHE A 103 3.94 -1.11 27.85
N ASP A 104 5.04 -1.83 27.59
CA ASP A 104 5.70 -2.71 28.56
C ASP A 104 6.73 -1.96 29.43
N GLY A 105 6.86 -0.64 29.25
CA GLY A 105 7.84 0.19 29.94
C GLY A 105 9.27 0.06 29.38
N GLN A 106 9.45 -0.59 28.24
CA GLN A 106 10.76 -0.71 27.61
C GLN A 106 11.19 0.64 27.01
N VAL A 107 12.37 1.09 27.41
CA VAL A 107 13.00 2.30 26.85
C VAL A 107 13.69 1.96 25.54
N PHE A 108 13.36 2.71 24.49
CA PHE A 108 13.99 2.59 23.17
C PHE A 108 15.14 3.59 23.06
N TYR A 109 16.32 3.12 23.40
CA TYR A 109 17.54 3.93 23.31
C TYR A 109 17.80 4.35 21.85
N GLU A 110 18.38 5.56 21.68
CA GLU A 110 18.63 6.20 20.37
C GLU A 110 17.35 6.50 19.54
N THR A 111 16.17 6.39 20.18
CA THR A 111 14.90 6.81 19.61
C THR A 111 14.22 7.80 20.55
N TYR A 112 14.03 9.02 20.11
CA TYR A 112 13.54 10.11 20.94
C TYR A 112 12.06 10.38 20.71
N CYS A 113 11.42 10.90 21.75
CA CYS A 113 9.99 11.14 21.73
C CYS A 113 9.68 12.48 21.03
N PRO A 114 8.82 12.49 20.01
CA PRO A 114 8.49 13.71 19.26
C PRO A 114 7.71 14.76 20.07
N ILE A 115 7.20 14.44 21.27
CA ILE A 115 6.55 15.42 22.16
C ILE A 115 7.57 16.29 22.92
N ASP A 116 8.82 15.87 23.04
CA ASP A 116 9.84 16.64 23.77
C ASP A 116 10.22 17.92 23.01
N PRO A 117 9.91 19.11 23.53
CA PRO A 117 10.16 20.37 22.82
C PRO A 117 11.65 20.64 22.59
N GLY A 118 12.53 20.15 23.48
CA GLY A 118 13.98 20.25 23.29
C GLY A 118 14.46 19.40 22.11
N PHE A 119 13.88 18.21 21.97
CA PHE A 119 14.17 17.33 20.84
C PHE A 119 13.60 17.87 19.53
N GLN A 120 12.40 18.44 19.53
CA GLN A 120 11.84 19.11 18.36
C GLN A 120 12.75 20.26 17.88
N ALA A 121 13.23 21.10 18.81
CA ALA A 121 14.14 22.20 18.48
C ALA A 121 15.48 21.70 17.90
N TYR A 122 16.06 20.64 18.48
CA TYR A 122 17.27 20.00 17.96
C TYR A 122 17.07 19.44 16.54
N THR A 123 15.97 18.74 16.32
CA THR A 123 15.66 18.15 15.01
C THR A 123 15.42 19.24 13.97
N ALA A 124 14.66 20.28 14.30
CA ALA A 124 14.40 21.43 13.45
C ALA A 124 15.71 22.12 13.03
N GLU A 125 16.64 22.40 13.97
CA GLU A 125 17.94 23.00 13.66
C GLU A 125 18.80 22.07 12.78
N THR A 126 18.76 20.76 13.03
CA THR A 126 19.47 19.77 12.20
C THR A 126 19.02 19.87 10.74
N TYR A 127 17.71 19.88 10.50
CA TYR A 127 17.18 19.99 9.14
C TYR A 127 17.47 21.33 8.50
N ALA A 128 17.40 22.44 9.24
CA ALA A 128 17.78 23.77 8.77
C ALA A 128 19.25 23.86 8.30
N ILE A 129 20.17 23.20 9.02
CA ILE A 129 21.60 23.13 8.62
C ILE A 129 21.74 22.51 7.21
N TYR A 130 21.07 21.40 6.95
CA TYR A 130 21.16 20.73 5.65
C TYR A 130 20.35 21.45 4.55
N ALA A 131 19.23 22.07 4.88
CA ALA A 131 18.44 22.88 3.97
C ALA A 131 19.20 24.14 3.49
N GLY A 132 20.12 24.67 4.33
CA GLY A 132 21.01 25.78 3.99
C GLY A 132 22.11 25.41 2.99
N VAL A 133 22.26 24.19 2.56
CA VAL A 133 23.26 23.79 1.55
C VAL A 133 22.83 24.24 0.17
N GLU A 134 23.59 25.15 -0.43
CA GLU A 134 23.29 25.73 -1.74
C GLU A 134 23.20 24.68 -2.85
N GLY A 135 22.14 24.74 -3.66
CA GLY A 135 21.95 23.90 -4.84
C GLY A 135 21.23 22.57 -4.55
N VAL A 136 20.68 22.40 -3.37
CA VAL A 136 19.81 21.26 -3.02
C VAL A 136 18.39 21.55 -3.52
N ASP A 137 17.73 20.54 -4.12
CA ASP A 137 16.37 20.66 -4.65
C ASP A 137 15.31 20.23 -3.62
N GLU A 138 15.61 19.20 -2.82
CA GLU A 138 14.73 18.66 -1.80
C GLU A 138 15.51 18.06 -0.63
N ILE A 139 14.86 18.03 0.54
CA ILE A 139 15.35 17.35 1.74
C ILE A 139 14.38 16.24 2.14
N TRP A 140 14.88 15.16 2.69
CA TRP A 140 14.09 13.97 2.97
C TRP A 140 14.16 13.56 4.42
N ILE A 141 12.99 13.22 4.97
CA ILE A 141 12.80 12.49 6.22
C ILE A 141 12.84 11.01 5.88
N ASP A 142 13.65 10.21 6.59
CA ASP A 142 13.76 8.79 6.39
C ASP A 142 12.62 8.00 7.08
N ASP A 143 12.66 6.69 7.01
CA ASP A 143 11.64 5.77 7.51
C ASP A 143 11.50 5.72 9.03
N ASP A 144 12.35 6.44 9.75
CA ASP A 144 12.38 6.47 11.21
C ASP A 144 11.42 7.50 11.83
N PHE A 145 10.70 8.29 11.02
CA PHE A 145 9.75 9.29 11.51
C PHE A 145 8.44 8.62 11.95
N ARG A 146 8.51 7.83 13.01
CA ARG A 146 7.41 7.06 13.58
C ARG A 146 7.73 6.58 14.97
N TYR A 147 6.73 6.10 15.71
CA TYR A 147 6.97 5.34 16.93
C TYR A 147 7.48 3.93 16.57
N LYS A 148 8.74 3.65 16.85
CA LYS A 148 9.40 2.37 16.54
C LYS A 148 9.34 1.33 17.67
N ASN A 149 8.32 1.40 18.49
CA ASN A 149 8.08 0.44 19.56
C ASN A 149 6.99 -0.57 19.17
N LYS A 150 6.80 -1.59 19.99
CA LYS A 150 5.86 -2.67 19.70
C LYS A 150 4.43 -2.21 19.48
N GLY A 151 3.95 -1.25 20.25
CA GLY A 151 2.59 -0.74 20.16
C GLY A 151 2.40 0.37 19.12
N GLY A 152 3.49 0.88 18.50
CA GLY A 152 3.40 2.04 17.59
C GLY A 152 2.94 3.33 18.27
N GLN A 153 3.17 3.46 19.59
CA GLN A 153 2.80 4.59 20.46
C GLN A 153 3.85 4.79 21.53
N CYS A 154 3.91 5.99 22.12
CA CYS A 154 4.85 6.28 23.20
C CYS A 154 4.12 6.53 24.52
N PHE A 155 4.49 5.77 25.55
CA PHE A 155 3.93 5.83 26.92
C PHE A 155 4.87 6.54 27.90
N CYS A 156 5.72 7.46 27.42
CA CYS A 156 6.62 8.23 28.28
C CYS A 156 5.86 9.24 29.16
N ASP A 157 6.53 9.72 30.21
CA ASP A 157 5.94 10.65 31.18
C ASP A 157 5.39 11.93 30.52
N LEU A 158 6.03 12.44 29.47
CA LEU A 158 5.54 13.62 28.75
C LEU A 158 4.21 13.34 28.04
N HIS A 159 4.03 12.17 27.43
CA HIS A 159 2.75 11.80 26.82
C HIS A 159 1.66 11.55 27.89
N LEU A 160 1.99 10.89 28.99
CA LEU A 160 1.04 10.70 30.08
C LEU A 160 0.60 12.04 30.70
N ALA A 161 1.53 12.98 30.86
CA ALA A 161 1.22 14.33 31.35
C ALA A 161 0.31 15.10 30.36
N ALA A 162 0.62 15.09 29.07
CA ALA A 162 -0.20 15.72 28.05
C ALA A 162 -1.59 15.07 27.97
N PHE A 163 -1.69 13.76 28.15
CA PHE A 163 -2.98 13.09 28.16
C PHE A 163 -3.79 13.41 29.44
N ALA A 164 -3.12 13.60 30.58
CA ALA A 164 -3.77 14.07 31.80
C ALA A 164 -4.39 15.47 31.62
N GLU A 165 -3.76 16.37 30.88
CA GLU A 165 -4.35 17.69 30.54
C GLU A 165 -5.60 17.54 29.69
N ILE A 166 -5.62 16.62 28.71
CA ILE A 166 -6.78 16.38 27.84
C ILE A 166 -7.96 15.79 28.62
N THR A 167 -7.69 14.83 29.50
CA THR A 167 -8.73 14.06 30.22
C THR A 167 -9.10 14.62 31.56
N GLY A 168 -8.34 15.58 32.08
CA GLY A 168 -8.53 16.20 33.40
C GLY A 168 -8.17 15.28 34.59
N ARG A 169 -7.45 14.16 34.34
CA ARG A 169 -6.98 13.25 35.39
C ARG A 169 -5.58 12.71 35.10
N ALA A 170 -4.82 12.42 36.15
CA ALA A 170 -3.54 11.71 36.02
C ALA A 170 -3.76 10.24 35.61
N TRP A 171 -2.81 9.71 34.87
CA TRP A 171 -2.79 8.33 34.41
C TRP A 171 -1.46 7.68 34.76
N THR A 172 -1.50 6.45 35.26
CA THR A 172 -0.37 5.53 35.22
C THR A 172 -0.43 4.76 33.86
N CYS A 173 0.69 4.17 33.45
CA CYS A 173 0.71 3.36 32.23
C CYS A 173 -0.29 2.19 32.34
N ASP A 174 -0.33 1.48 33.46
CA ASP A 174 -1.22 0.33 33.67
C ASP A 174 -2.70 0.73 33.63
N GLU A 175 -3.07 1.84 34.26
CA GLU A 175 -4.45 2.37 34.20
C GLU A 175 -4.86 2.76 32.79
N LEU A 176 -3.94 3.37 32.06
CA LEU A 176 -4.17 3.74 30.67
C LEU A 176 -4.36 2.49 29.80
N LEU A 177 -3.46 1.52 29.88
CA LEU A 177 -3.54 0.26 29.13
C LEU A 177 -4.88 -0.44 29.36
N ALA A 178 -5.31 -0.55 30.64
CA ALA A 178 -6.61 -1.14 30.97
C ALA A 178 -7.79 -0.36 30.35
N ALA A 179 -7.66 0.97 30.22
CA ALA A 179 -8.70 1.82 29.63
C ALA A 179 -8.68 1.84 28.10
N LEU A 180 -7.56 1.50 27.47
CA LEU A 180 -7.45 1.38 26.02
C LEU A 180 -8.11 0.11 25.47
N GLU A 181 -8.15 -0.98 26.25
CA GLU A 181 -8.73 -2.25 25.81
C GLU A 181 -10.25 -2.24 25.89
N SER A 182 -10.88 -2.84 24.88
CA SER A 182 -12.33 -3.01 24.80
C SER A 182 -12.69 -4.49 24.72
N PRO A 183 -13.80 -4.92 25.37
CA PRO A 183 -14.30 -6.28 25.23
C PRO A 183 -15.02 -6.52 23.89
N THR A 184 -15.21 -5.49 23.09
CA THR A 184 -15.87 -5.53 21.77
C THR A 184 -14.89 -5.16 20.66
N PRO A 185 -15.19 -5.38 19.39
CA PRO A 185 -14.37 -4.89 18.28
C PRO A 185 -14.31 -3.36 18.15
N LEU A 186 -15.14 -2.63 18.91
CA LEU A 186 -15.12 -1.17 18.91
C LEU A 186 -14.07 -0.64 19.89
N PRO A 187 -13.30 0.41 19.53
CA PRO A 187 -12.36 1.06 20.44
C PRO A 187 -13.09 1.78 21.58
N THR A 188 -12.40 1.99 22.70
CA THR A 188 -12.89 2.87 23.77
C THR A 188 -12.68 4.35 23.37
N ASP A 189 -13.45 5.26 23.97
CA ASP A 189 -13.23 6.72 23.81
C ASP A 189 -11.81 7.12 24.25
N THR A 190 -11.28 6.46 25.27
CA THR A 190 -9.91 6.66 25.76
C THR A 190 -8.90 6.28 24.68
N ALA A 191 -9.09 5.15 23.98
CA ALA A 191 -8.20 4.72 22.90
C ALA A 191 -8.21 5.70 21.73
N VAL A 192 -9.38 6.23 21.36
CA VAL A 192 -9.51 7.25 20.31
C VAL A 192 -8.76 8.52 20.70
N GLN A 193 -8.98 9.05 21.92
CA GLN A 193 -8.34 10.28 22.39
C GLN A 193 -6.82 10.13 22.52
N TRP A 194 -6.36 8.97 23.03
CA TRP A 194 -4.94 8.66 23.13
C TRP A 194 -4.26 8.61 21.76
N SER A 195 -4.88 7.94 20.79
CA SER A 195 -4.37 7.89 19.41
C SER A 195 -4.30 9.28 18.77
N GLN A 196 -5.31 10.13 18.99
CA GLN A 196 -5.31 11.51 18.49
C GLN A 196 -4.19 12.35 19.09
N LEU A 197 -3.82 12.13 20.37
CA LEU A 197 -2.64 12.78 20.96
C LEU A 197 -1.35 12.32 20.28
N GLN A 198 -1.17 11.01 20.06
CA GLN A 198 0.01 10.46 19.41
C GLN A 198 0.18 11.00 17.98
N ASP A 199 -0.90 11.02 17.19
CA ASP A 199 -0.90 11.58 15.83
C ASP A 199 -0.55 13.06 15.82
N ARG A 200 -1.18 13.85 16.69
CA ARG A 200 -0.91 15.29 16.82
C ARG A 200 0.56 15.56 17.15
N THR A 201 1.15 14.76 18.03
CA THR A 201 2.56 14.88 18.42
C THR A 201 3.51 14.71 17.22
N LEU A 202 3.25 13.74 16.35
CA LEU A 202 4.02 13.55 15.12
C LEU A 202 3.83 14.72 14.15
N VAL A 203 2.59 15.18 13.98
CA VAL A 203 2.27 16.33 13.10
C VAL A 203 2.95 17.62 13.60
N ASP A 204 2.95 17.89 14.91
CA ASP A 204 3.56 19.07 15.49
C ASP A 204 5.09 19.03 15.37
N CYS A 205 5.71 17.87 15.56
CA CYS A 205 7.13 17.68 15.30
C CYS A 205 7.48 17.91 13.82
N ALA A 206 6.67 17.38 12.89
CA ALA A 206 6.85 17.61 11.46
C ALA A 206 6.70 19.09 11.09
N ARG A 207 5.77 19.80 11.72
CA ARG A 207 5.56 21.25 11.51
C ARG A 207 6.78 22.05 11.98
N ALA A 208 7.27 21.79 13.20
CA ALA A 208 8.45 22.47 13.72
C ALA A 208 9.68 22.30 12.81
N LEU A 209 9.84 21.09 12.26
CA LEU A 209 10.89 20.79 11.29
C LEU A 209 10.69 21.58 9.98
N ALA A 210 9.47 21.60 9.45
CA ALA A 210 9.15 22.27 8.19
C ALA A 210 9.34 23.79 8.30
N ASP A 211 8.89 24.40 9.40
CA ASP A 211 9.04 25.82 9.66
C ASP A 211 10.52 26.19 9.63
N ALA A 212 11.39 25.45 10.34
CA ALA A 212 12.82 25.72 10.37
C ALA A 212 13.51 25.54 8.99
N VAL A 213 13.07 24.59 8.19
CA VAL A 213 13.56 24.39 6.81
C VAL A 213 13.13 25.55 5.93
N HIS A 214 11.87 25.96 5.99
CA HIS A 214 11.34 27.03 5.14
C HIS A 214 11.81 28.42 5.55
N ASP A 215 12.18 28.64 6.81
CA ASP A 215 12.83 29.87 7.25
C ASP A 215 14.20 30.08 6.55
N VAL A 216 14.92 28.99 6.27
CA VAL A 216 16.24 29.03 5.60
C VAL A 216 16.09 28.92 4.08
N ALA A 217 15.18 28.07 3.60
CA ALA A 217 14.98 27.77 2.19
C ALA A 217 13.46 27.70 1.87
N PRO A 218 12.78 28.84 1.63
CA PRO A 218 11.33 28.93 1.52
C PRO A 218 10.70 28.07 0.43
N GLN A 219 11.45 27.70 -0.62
CA GLN A 219 10.97 26.87 -1.72
C GLN A 219 11.42 25.39 -1.63
N MET A 220 12.10 25.02 -0.54
CA MET A 220 12.59 23.65 -0.35
C MET A 220 11.42 22.69 -0.22
N ARG A 221 11.41 21.65 -1.04
CA ARG A 221 10.46 20.55 -0.87
C ARG A 221 10.97 19.60 0.20
N ILE A 222 10.09 19.18 1.09
CA ILE A 222 10.42 18.20 2.13
C ILE A 222 9.75 16.88 1.76
N GLY A 223 10.56 15.88 1.44
CA GLY A 223 10.11 14.53 1.19
C GLY A 223 9.90 13.77 2.49
N PHE A 224 8.89 12.90 2.50
CA PHE A 224 8.57 12.04 3.61
C PHE A 224 8.60 10.59 3.17
N MET A 225 9.26 9.73 3.93
CA MET A 225 9.26 8.30 3.68
C MET A 225 8.24 7.60 4.57
N PRO A 226 6.99 7.41 4.11
CA PRO A 226 6.10 6.48 4.76
C PRO A 226 6.44 5.07 4.27
N PRO A 227 7.12 4.21 5.02
CA PRO A 227 7.22 2.81 4.67
C PRO A 227 5.81 2.22 4.59
N SER A 228 5.61 1.16 3.81
CA SER A 228 4.28 0.58 3.58
C SER A 228 3.50 0.36 4.88
N HIS A 229 4.20 -0.16 5.91
CA HIS A 229 3.61 -0.31 7.22
C HIS A 229 3.49 1.00 8.02
N THR A 230 4.13 2.10 7.64
CA THR A 230 3.98 3.37 8.38
C THR A 230 2.65 4.05 8.09
N VAL A 231 2.15 3.97 6.86
CA VAL A 231 0.77 4.39 6.56
C VAL A 231 -0.23 3.57 7.37
N LEU A 232 0.17 2.36 7.72
CA LEU A 232 -0.60 1.44 8.54
C LEU A 232 -0.39 1.67 10.05
N PHE A 233 0.77 2.24 10.48
CA PHE A 233 1.05 2.51 11.88
C PHE A 233 0.25 3.67 12.44
N PHE A 234 0.16 4.78 11.71
CA PHE A 234 -0.60 5.95 12.17
C PHE A 234 -1.76 6.33 11.24
N GLY A 235 -2.05 5.45 10.26
CA GLY A 235 -3.17 5.61 9.35
C GLY A 235 -3.00 6.69 8.29
N ALA A 236 -3.84 6.61 7.28
CA ALA A 236 -3.82 7.55 6.15
C ALA A 236 -4.12 9.01 6.55
N PRO A 237 -5.01 9.31 7.53
CA PRO A 237 -5.25 10.69 7.95
C PRO A 237 -4.03 11.37 8.55
N CYS A 238 -3.31 10.70 9.46
CA CYS A 238 -2.09 11.25 10.07
C CYS A 238 -0.98 11.45 9.04
N ALA A 239 -0.73 10.46 8.18
CA ALA A 239 0.26 10.57 7.11
C ALA A 239 -0.04 11.73 6.16
N ARG A 240 -1.32 11.95 5.83
CA ARG A 240 -1.77 13.08 4.98
C ARG A 240 -1.49 14.42 5.65
N GLU A 241 -1.78 14.53 6.94
CA GLU A 241 -1.56 15.76 7.70
C GLU A 241 -0.06 16.06 7.85
N ILE A 242 0.78 15.06 8.15
CA ILE A 242 2.24 15.20 8.13
C ILE A 242 2.68 15.77 6.78
N GLY A 243 2.28 15.13 5.69
CA GLY A 243 2.67 15.59 4.37
C GLY A 243 2.19 17.01 4.03
N ARG A 244 0.99 17.40 4.50
CA ARG A 244 0.45 18.74 4.31
C ARG A 244 1.26 19.81 5.06
N VAL A 245 1.67 19.54 6.29
CA VAL A 245 2.48 20.49 7.07
C VAL A 245 3.91 20.59 6.58
N LEU A 246 4.44 19.50 5.99
CA LEU A 246 5.77 19.52 5.39
C LEU A 246 5.86 20.37 4.12
N ASN A 247 4.77 20.50 3.36
CA ASN A 247 4.77 21.22 2.07
C ASN A 247 3.47 22.04 1.90
N PRO A 248 3.24 23.09 2.72
CA PRO A 248 1.98 23.80 2.73
C PRO A 248 1.68 24.54 1.41
N GLU A 249 2.70 25.02 0.71
CA GLU A 249 2.60 25.83 -0.50
C GLU A 249 2.94 25.07 -1.78
N THR A 250 3.43 23.85 -1.66
CA THR A 250 3.89 23.06 -2.82
C THR A 250 3.27 21.66 -2.82
N ARG A 251 3.39 20.99 -3.98
CA ARG A 251 2.98 19.59 -4.09
C ARG A 251 3.85 18.71 -3.18
N GLY A 252 3.21 17.89 -2.37
CA GLY A 252 3.89 16.97 -1.45
C GLY A 252 4.80 15.98 -2.18
N LEU A 253 5.76 15.43 -1.45
CA LEU A 253 6.74 14.48 -1.95
C LEU A 253 6.82 13.30 -0.98
N ALA A 254 6.62 12.08 -1.48
CA ALA A 254 6.62 10.89 -0.65
C ALA A 254 7.39 9.74 -1.30
N ARG A 255 8.05 8.91 -0.47
CA ARG A 255 8.90 7.80 -0.88
C ARG A 255 8.39 6.50 -0.25
N PRO A 256 7.39 5.82 -0.85
CA PRO A 256 6.97 4.52 -0.37
C PRO A 256 8.05 3.47 -0.59
N GLU A 257 8.23 2.59 0.37
CA GLU A 257 9.17 1.48 0.28
C GLU A 257 8.60 0.36 -0.61
N TYR A 258 9.31 -0.03 -1.66
CA TYR A 258 9.08 -1.30 -2.36
C TYR A 258 9.83 -2.42 -1.64
N GLY A 259 9.44 -2.62 -0.39
CA GLY A 259 10.09 -3.46 0.59
C GLY A 259 10.34 -4.90 0.19
N ALA A 260 10.68 -5.71 1.15
CA ALA A 260 11.26 -7.02 1.13
C ALA A 260 12.76 -6.99 0.77
N TYR A 261 13.56 -7.32 1.76
CA TYR A 261 15.01 -7.48 1.61
C TYR A 261 15.38 -8.78 0.90
N THR A 262 14.42 -9.46 0.30
CA THR A 262 14.60 -10.72 -0.41
C THR A 262 13.50 -10.95 -1.45
N ASP A 263 13.85 -11.59 -2.56
CA ASP A 263 12.88 -12.04 -3.57
C ASP A 263 12.13 -13.32 -3.15
N LEU A 264 12.51 -13.93 -2.03
CA LEU A 264 11.84 -15.10 -1.47
C LEU A 264 10.50 -14.74 -0.83
N ASP A 265 10.36 -13.53 -0.31
CA ASP A 265 9.08 -13.01 0.13
C ASP A 265 8.27 -12.62 -1.10
N ARG A 266 7.05 -13.09 -1.16
CA ARG A 266 6.15 -13.01 -2.32
C ARG A 266 6.01 -11.59 -2.83
N LEU A 267 6.66 -11.33 -3.94
CA LEU A 267 6.99 -10.03 -4.53
C LEU A 267 5.82 -9.12 -4.84
N GLY A 268 4.66 -9.69 -5.15
CA GLY A 268 3.46 -8.92 -5.47
C GLY A 268 3.06 -7.92 -4.42
N TRP A 269 3.46 -8.16 -3.23
CA TRP A 269 3.07 -7.46 -2.04
C TRP A 269 3.96 -6.26 -1.74
N SER A 270 5.24 -6.41 -1.98
CA SER A 270 6.23 -5.38 -1.73
C SER A 270 6.12 -4.17 -2.66
N VAL A 271 5.26 -4.24 -3.68
CA VAL A 271 5.00 -3.11 -4.60
C VAL A 271 3.54 -2.66 -4.53
N TYR A 272 2.61 -3.61 -4.43
CA TYR A 272 1.19 -3.32 -4.46
C TYR A 272 0.72 -2.51 -3.23
N GLU A 273 1.05 -2.97 -2.03
CA GLU A 273 0.64 -2.29 -0.80
C GLU A 273 1.17 -0.87 -0.65
N PRO A 274 2.47 -0.61 -0.89
CA PRO A 274 2.98 0.76 -0.85
C PRO A 274 2.30 1.68 -1.87
N CYS A 275 2.05 1.20 -3.09
CA CYS A 275 1.36 1.98 -4.10
C CYS A 275 -0.07 2.29 -3.67
N TRP A 276 -0.78 1.31 -3.14
CA TRP A 276 -2.14 1.44 -2.63
C TRP A 276 -2.22 2.39 -1.43
N GLY A 277 -1.38 2.16 -0.43
CA GLY A 277 -1.30 3.00 0.77
C GLY A 277 -1.00 4.45 0.42
N MET A 278 -0.09 4.68 -0.51
CA MET A 278 0.24 6.01 -1.01
C MET A 278 -0.93 6.70 -1.71
N GLN A 279 -1.59 6.00 -2.62
CA GLN A 279 -2.74 6.55 -3.34
C GLN A 279 -3.90 6.85 -2.40
N ARG A 280 -4.13 5.97 -1.42
CA ARG A 280 -5.15 6.15 -0.40
C ARG A 280 -4.84 7.33 0.53
N ALA A 281 -3.60 7.44 1.00
CA ALA A 281 -3.17 8.50 1.91
C ALA A 281 -3.09 9.86 1.22
N PHE A 282 -2.54 9.92 0.03
CA PHE A 282 -2.11 11.17 -0.59
C PHE A 282 -2.83 11.49 -1.91
N GLY A 283 -3.41 10.48 -2.56
CA GLY A 283 -4.10 10.64 -3.85
C GLY A 283 -3.20 11.30 -4.91
N SER A 284 -3.79 12.16 -5.73
CA SER A 284 -3.07 12.90 -6.77
C SER A 284 -2.32 14.14 -6.28
N SER A 285 -2.40 14.46 -4.98
CA SER A 285 -1.78 15.67 -4.39
C SER A 285 -0.27 15.53 -4.18
N TYR A 286 0.29 14.34 -4.37
CA TYR A 286 1.68 14.02 -4.07
C TYR A 286 2.44 13.49 -5.29
N ASP A 287 3.74 13.78 -5.31
CA ASP A 287 4.68 13.10 -6.18
C ASP A 287 5.25 11.89 -5.43
N GLY A 288 5.00 10.69 -5.94
CA GLY A 288 5.55 9.47 -5.37
C GLY A 288 6.88 9.11 -6.03
N TRP A 289 7.92 8.92 -5.21
CA TRP A 289 9.24 8.43 -5.62
C TRP A 289 9.56 7.12 -4.91
N PRO A 290 8.94 5.99 -5.31
CA PRO A 290 9.11 4.73 -4.62
C PRO A 290 10.56 4.35 -4.41
N GLU A 291 10.83 3.73 -3.28
CA GLU A 291 12.14 3.22 -2.93
C GLU A 291 12.31 1.77 -3.41
N LEU A 292 13.14 1.58 -4.43
CA LEU A 292 13.62 0.25 -4.77
C LEU A 292 14.73 -0.13 -3.81
N GLU A 293 14.43 -0.99 -2.82
CA GLU A 293 15.43 -1.51 -1.92
C GLU A 293 16.11 -2.76 -2.50
N THR A 294 17.42 -2.81 -2.41
CA THR A 294 18.24 -3.93 -2.84
C THR A 294 19.17 -4.47 -1.74
N TRP A 295 19.00 -4.02 -0.50
CA TRP A 295 19.72 -4.55 0.65
C TRP A 295 19.36 -6.05 0.84
N PRO A 296 20.27 -6.93 1.21
CA PRO A 296 21.70 -6.75 1.54
C PRO A 296 22.68 -6.77 0.35
N GLY A 297 22.26 -6.46 -0.84
CA GLY A 297 23.13 -6.25 -2.00
C GLY A 297 23.70 -7.53 -2.61
N THR A 298 23.03 -8.66 -2.44
CA THR A 298 23.48 -9.97 -2.95
C THR A 298 22.54 -10.52 -4.01
N GLY A 299 23.12 -11.18 -5.04
CA GLY A 299 22.39 -11.87 -6.09
C GLY A 299 21.52 -13.02 -5.61
N TYR A 300 21.76 -13.52 -4.41
CA TYR A 300 20.93 -14.54 -3.78
C TYR A 300 19.61 -13.97 -3.25
N ASN A 301 19.58 -12.69 -2.91
CA ASN A 301 18.39 -12.04 -2.36
C ASN A 301 17.55 -11.33 -3.42
N HIS A 302 18.19 -10.78 -4.48
CA HIS A 302 17.50 -9.98 -5.49
C HIS A 302 17.94 -10.36 -6.90
N SER A 303 17.01 -10.76 -7.73
CA SER A 303 17.26 -11.00 -9.15
C SER A 303 17.11 -9.71 -9.97
N ALA A 304 17.82 -9.64 -11.09
CA ALA A 304 17.69 -8.52 -12.01
C ALA A 304 16.26 -8.39 -12.59
N ARG A 305 15.60 -9.55 -12.84
CA ARG A 305 14.22 -9.59 -13.32
C ARG A 305 13.25 -8.94 -12.33
N VAL A 306 13.39 -9.23 -11.05
CA VAL A 306 12.55 -8.67 -9.99
C VAL A 306 12.79 -7.19 -9.81
N ILE A 307 14.03 -6.71 -9.90
CA ILE A 307 14.34 -5.28 -9.90
C ILE A 307 13.57 -4.56 -11.03
N GLN A 308 13.60 -5.11 -12.25
CA GLN A 308 12.85 -4.56 -13.39
C GLN A 308 11.34 -4.60 -13.13
N MET A 309 10.81 -5.73 -12.65
CA MET A 309 9.41 -5.92 -12.35
C MET A 309 8.88 -4.91 -11.33
N LYS A 310 9.58 -4.71 -10.21
CA LYS A 310 9.21 -3.74 -9.17
C LYS A 310 9.09 -2.32 -9.74
N LEU A 311 10.10 -1.88 -10.50
CA LEU A 311 10.11 -0.54 -11.11
C LEU A 311 8.96 -0.33 -12.10
N VAL A 312 8.76 -1.29 -13.01
CA VAL A 312 7.73 -1.18 -14.05
C VAL A 312 6.33 -1.30 -13.43
N TRP A 313 6.14 -2.20 -12.45
CA TRP A 313 4.84 -2.35 -11.78
C TRP A 313 4.46 -1.11 -10.99
N GLY A 314 5.40 -0.49 -10.29
CA GLY A 314 5.17 0.81 -9.64
C GLY A 314 4.74 1.89 -10.63
N ALA A 315 5.33 1.92 -11.82
CA ALA A 315 4.92 2.86 -12.86
C ALA A 315 3.50 2.62 -13.37
N MET A 316 3.01 1.37 -13.42
CA MET A 316 1.62 1.07 -13.76
C MET A 316 0.63 1.73 -12.79
N HIS A 317 1.05 1.89 -11.53
CA HIS A 317 0.29 2.63 -10.51
C HIS A 317 0.45 4.16 -10.58
N GLY A 318 1.21 4.67 -11.55
CA GLY A 318 1.42 6.11 -11.75
C GLY A 318 2.73 6.65 -11.16
N TYR A 319 3.55 5.82 -10.53
CA TYR A 319 4.85 6.22 -9.96
C TYR A 319 5.96 6.06 -10.98
N VAL A 320 6.10 7.05 -11.85
CA VAL A 320 7.06 7.05 -12.98
C VAL A 320 8.48 7.45 -12.58
N SER A 321 8.68 7.94 -11.36
CA SER A 321 9.99 8.20 -10.76
C SER A 321 10.32 7.15 -9.71
N SER A 322 11.59 6.92 -9.39
CA SER A 322 12.00 5.96 -8.36
C SER A 322 13.34 6.31 -7.73
N THR A 323 13.49 6.04 -6.43
CA THR A 323 14.78 6.07 -5.73
C THR A 323 15.34 4.65 -5.65
N ILE A 324 16.64 4.50 -5.89
CA ILE A 324 17.29 3.21 -6.09
C ILE A 324 18.44 3.06 -5.11
N SER A 325 18.42 1.99 -4.32
CA SER A 325 19.58 1.58 -3.52
C SER A 325 20.71 1.12 -4.43
N ASN A 326 21.92 1.56 -4.13
CA ASN A 326 23.12 1.12 -4.88
C ASN A 326 23.75 -0.15 -4.32
N SER A 327 23.21 -0.74 -3.26
CA SER A 327 23.80 -1.91 -2.60
C SER A 327 23.98 -3.10 -3.54
N ARG A 328 23.26 -3.09 -4.67
CA ARG A 328 23.44 -4.07 -5.74
C ARG A 328 23.47 -3.44 -7.12
N ILE A 329 24.58 -2.81 -7.46
CA ILE A 329 24.80 -2.29 -8.83
C ILE A 329 25.82 -3.17 -9.59
N ASP A 330 25.49 -4.43 -9.79
CA ASP A 330 26.19 -5.32 -10.73
C ASP A 330 25.71 -5.07 -12.18
N LYS A 331 26.35 -5.74 -13.15
CA LYS A 331 26.01 -5.54 -14.57
C LYS A 331 24.56 -5.95 -14.90
N PRO A 332 24.03 -7.11 -14.44
CA PRO A 332 22.64 -7.49 -14.66
C PRO A 332 21.64 -6.51 -14.05
N ALA A 333 21.86 -6.06 -12.81
CA ALA A 333 20.97 -5.09 -12.14
C ALA A 333 20.95 -3.73 -12.86
N ARG A 334 22.12 -3.25 -13.31
CA ARG A 334 22.20 -2.00 -14.10
C ARG A 334 21.45 -2.11 -15.42
N GLN A 335 21.53 -3.26 -16.11
CA GLN A 335 20.78 -3.48 -17.33
C GLN A 335 19.28 -3.51 -17.06
N ALA A 336 18.83 -4.20 -16.00
CA ALA A 336 17.44 -4.25 -15.59
C ALA A 336 16.84 -2.86 -15.29
N ILE A 337 17.60 -2.00 -14.60
CA ILE A 337 17.20 -0.61 -14.35
C ILE A 337 17.09 0.19 -15.65
N ALA A 338 18.06 0.06 -16.57
CA ALA A 338 18.04 0.74 -17.85
C ALA A 338 16.87 0.28 -18.75
N ASP A 339 16.54 -1.00 -18.72
CA ASP A 339 15.41 -1.56 -19.47
C ASP A 339 14.08 -1.17 -18.83
N ALA A 340 13.98 -1.18 -17.48
CA ALA A 340 12.82 -0.66 -16.75
C ALA A 340 12.54 0.80 -17.10
N LYS A 341 13.57 1.65 -17.14
CA LYS A 341 13.43 3.05 -17.51
C LYS A 341 12.76 3.22 -18.87
N LYS A 342 13.20 2.48 -19.90
CA LYS A 342 12.60 2.53 -21.24
C LYS A 342 11.14 2.08 -21.23
N GLN A 343 10.81 1.02 -20.46
CA GLN A 343 9.43 0.57 -20.33
C GLN A 343 8.57 1.63 -19.62
N ILE A 344 9.09 2.27 -18.57
CA ILE A 344 8.41 3.34 -17.85
C ILE A 344 8.17 4.53 -18.78
N GLU A 345 9.16 4.95 -19.57
CA GLU A 345 9.02 6.00 -20.58
C GLU A 345 7.90 5.66 -21.59
N ALA A 346 7.82 4.39 -22.02
CA ALA A 346 6.81 3.93 -22.97
C ALA A 346 5.39 3.90 -22.39
N VAL A 347 5.22 3.66 -21.08
CA VAL A 347 3.89 3.62 -20.42
C VAL A 347 3.48 4.96 -19.80
N THR A 348 4.40 5.88 -19.58
CA THR A 348 4.14 7.20 -18.98
C THR A 348 2.96 7.94 -19.64
N PRO A 349 2.79 7.94 -20.99
CA PRO A 349 1.64 8.58 -21.64
C PRO A 349 0.27 8.05 -21.19
N PHE A 350 0.20 6.82 -20.68
CA PHE A 350 -1.03 6.17 -20.22
C PHE A 350 -1.25 6.33 -18.71
N VAL A 351 -0.18 6.37 -17.94
CA VAL A 351 -0.28 6.32 -16.47
C VAL A 351 -0.16 7.68 -15.79
N ALA A 352 0.45 8.66 -16.45
CA ALA A 352 0.65 10.01 -15.93
C ALA A 352 -0.16 11.10 -16.66
N SER A 353 -0.90 10.75 -17.72
CA SER A 353 -1.74 11.69 -18.45
C SER A 353 -3.13 11.80 -17.81
N PRO A 354 -3.69 13.02 -17.69
CA PRO A 354 -5.06 13.22 -17.22
C PRO A 354 -6.13 12.66 -18.18
N ASP A 355 -5.78 12.39 -19.44
CA ASP A 355 -6.68 11.78 -20.42
C ASP A 355 -6.97 10.31 -20.15
N TRP A 356 -6.19 9.68 -19.27
CA TRP A 356 -6.32 8.28 -18.91
C TRP A 356 -6.72 8.13 -17.46
N GLN A 357 -7.94 7.67 -17.23
CA GLN A 357 -8.50 7.47 -15.91
C GLN A 357 -8.29 6.03 -15.46
N ALA A 358 -7.67 5.84 -14.30
CA ALA A 358 -7.64 4.56 -13.65
C ALA A 358 -9.04 4.24 -13.10
N ARG A 359 -9.48 3.00 -13.30
CA ARG A 359 -10.78 2.51 -12.85
C ARG A 359 -10.63 1.14 -12.20
N GLY A 360 -11.61 0.77 -11.41
CA GLY A 360 -11.65 -0.52 -10.75
C GLY A 360 -12.49 -0.48 -9.48
N VAL A 361 -12.42 -1.56 -8.75
CA VAL A 361 -13.13 -1.76 -7.48
C VAL A 361 -12.35 -1.08 -6.35
N SER A 362 -13.03 -0.27 -5.55
CA SER A 362 -12.43 0.32 -4.35
C SER A 362 -12.41 -0.71 -3.22
N LEU A 363 -11.24 -0.91 -2.66
CA LEU A 363 -11.04 -1.74 -1.48
C LEU A 363 -10.84 -0.84 -0.28
N GLU A 364 -11.79 -0.86 0.65
CA GLU A 364 -11.68 -0.14 1.91
C GLU A 364 -11.00 -1.06 2.93
N LEU A 365 -9.72 -0.81 3.15
CA LEU A 365 -8.88 -1.60 4.05
C LEU A 365 -9.13 -1.23 5.51
N SER A 366 -8.81 -2.15 6.41
CA SER A 366 -8.69 -1.86 7.84
C SER A 366 -7.71 -0.72 8.07
N GLU A 367 -8.10 0.22 8.91
CA GLU A 367 -7.20 1.23 9.40
C GLU A 367 -6.48 0.69 10.64
N ASN A 368 -5.17 0.62 10.57
CA ASN A 368 -4.34 0.23 11.72
C ASN A 368 -4.06 1.39 12.68
N ILE A 369 -4.94 2.38 12.68
CA ILE A 369 -4.96 3.43 13.70
C ILE A 369 -5.30 2.78 15.03
N ILE A 370 -4.45 2.97 16.04
CA ILE A 370 -4.66 2.40 17.37
C ILE A 370 -6.00 2.84 17.97
N GLY A 371 -6.43 4.07 17.70
CA GLY A 371 -7.76 4.57 18.05
C GLY A 371 -8.95 3.88 17.34
N LEU A 372 -8.71 2.92 16.45
CA LEU A 372 -9.73 2.06 15.83
C LEU A 372 -9.56 0.60 16.20
N ARG A 373 -8.76 0.30 17.21
CA ARG A 373 -8.52 -1.05 17.71
C ARG A 373 -9.14 -1.26 19.08
N ALA A 374 -9.61 -2.47 19.28
CA ALA A 374 -10.13 -2.89 20.58
C ALA A 374 -9.04 -3.30 21.58
N LYS A 375 -7.79 -3.47 21.14
CA LYS A 375 -6.67 -3.92 21.98
C LYS A 375 -5.37 -3.26 21.55
N VAL A 376 -4.49 -3.06 22.54
CA VAL A 376 -3.10 -2.68 22.30
C VAL A 376 -2.32 -3.94 21.93
N GLU A 377 -1.89 -4.04 20.69
CA GLU A 377 -1.17 -5.20 20.16
C GLU A 377 0.21 -4.79 19.64
N ASP A 378 1.11 -5.79 19.56
CA ASP A 378 2.36 -5.60 18.84
C ASP A 378 2.09 -5.36 17.35
N ILE A 379 2.27 -4.14 16.92
CA ILE A 379 2.09 -3.72 15.52
C ILE A 379 2.97 -4.50 14.56
N CYS A 380 4.15 -4.94 15.00
CA CYS A 380 5.05 -5.73 14.16
C CYS A 380 4.51 -7.14 13.88
N SER A 381 3.56 -7.63 14.67
CA SER A 381 2.91 -8.94 14.48
C SER A 381 1.70 -8.88 13.53
N LEU A 382 1.24 -7.70 13.15
CA LEU A 382 0.06 -7.56 12.31
C LEU A 382 0.38 -7.89 10.86
N ASN A 383 -0.32 -8.88 10.33
CA ASN A 383 -0.30 -9.22 8.92
C ASN A 383 -1.14 -8.22 8.13
N LEU A 384 -0.49 -7.23 7.52
CA LEU A 384 -1.11 -6.11 6.82
C LEU A 384 -1.39 -6.42 5.34
N HIS A 385 -1.86 -7.62 5.04
CA HIS A 385 -1.90 -8.15 3.67
C HIS A 385 -3.31 -8.25 3.11
N GLU A 386 -4.23 -7.44 3.59
CA GLU A 386 -5.64 -7.47 3.24
C GLU A 386 -5.92 -7.35 1.74
N SER A 387 -5.19 -6.50 1.05
CA SER A 387 -5.36 -6.31 -0.40
C SER A 387 -4.87 -7.48 -1.25
N ARG A 388 -4.06 -8.36 -0.69
CA ARG A 388 -3.38 -9.48 -1.37
C ARG A 388 -4.33 -10.46 -2.02
N VAL A 389 -5.30 -10.94 -1.25
CA VAL A 389 -6.19 -12.02 -1.67
C VAL A 389 -6.95 -11.62 -2.92
N LEU A 390 -7.55 -10.44 -2.90
CA LEU A 390 -8.35 -9.96 -4.02
C LEU A 390 -7.50 -9.55 -5.23
N ALA A 391 -6.32 -8.96 -4.99
CA ALA A 391 -5.39 -8.63 -6.08
C ALA A 391 -4.93 -9.88 -6.84
N ARG A 392 -4.64 -10.98 -6.14
CA ARG A 392 -4.23 -12.26 -6.75
C ARG A 392 -5.30 -12.89 -7.64
N LEU A 393 -6.57 -12.58 -7.40
CA LEU A 393 -7.67 -13.03 -8.25
C LEU A 393 -7.72 -12.31 -9.60
N GLY A 394 -6.86 -11.32 -9.83
CA GLY A 394 -6.87 -10.51 -11.06
C GLY A 394 -8.04 -9.53 -11.12
N LEU A 395 -8.62 -9.15 -9.97
CA LEU A 395 -9.60 -8.08 -9.93
C LEU A 395 -8.92 -6.74 -10.18
N PRO A 396 -9.48 -5.87 -11.01
CA PRO A 396 -8.96 -4.52 -11.21
C PRO A 396 -9.29 -3.67 -9.98
N LEU A 397 -8.37 -3.63 -9.02
CA LEU A 397 -8.54 -2.84 -7.80
C LEU A 397 -7.95 -1.45 -8.00
N TRP A 398 -8.68 -0.41 -7.54
CA TRP A 398 -8.18 0.96 -7.56
C TRP A 398 -8.74 1.78 -6.40
N PRO A 399 -7.89 2.48 -5.60
CA PRO A 399 -8.36 3.33 -4.51
C PRO A 399 -9.28 4.44 -5.01
N GLY A 400 -10.48 4.53 -4.44
CA GLY A 400 -11.50 5.47 -4.91
C GLY A 400 -12.10 5.13 -6.28
N GLY A 401 -11.89 3.90 -6.78
CA GLY A 401 -12.53 3.39 -7.98
C GLY A 401 -14.06 3.37 -7.86
N GLY A 402 -14.76 3.71 -8.94
CA GLY A 402 -16.23 3.80 -8.97
C GLY A 402 -16.96 2.55 -9.44
N ASP A 403 -16.24 1.44 -9.67
CA ASP A 403 -16.79 0.22 -10.29
C ASP A 403 -17.24 -0.84 -9.27
N GLY A 404 -17.35 -0.45 -8.03
CA GLY A 404 -17.78 -1.27 -6.90
C GLY A 404 -16.91 -1.01 -5.66
N ARG A 405 -17.35 -1.56 -4.52
CA ARG A 405 -16.66 -1.36 -3.26
C ARG A 405 -16.67 -2.63 -2.41
N ILE A 406 -15.54 -2.89 -1.76
CA ILE A 406 -15.39 -3.99 -0.80
C ILE A 406 -14.87 -3.42 0.51
N LEU A 407 -15.59 -3.63 1.61
CA LEU A 407 -15.22 -3.24 2.96
C LEU A 407 -14.58 -4.42 3.69
N ILE A 408 -13.44 -4.19 4.31
CA ILE A 408 -12.65 -5.22 4.99
C ILE A 408 -12.38 -4.83 6.43
N GLY A 409 -12.48 -5.80 7.34
CA GLY A 409 -12.08 -5.66 8.72
C GLY A 409 -12.76 -4.51 9.44
N ASN A 410 -11.97 -3.61 10.07
CA ASN A 410 -12.51 -2.46 10.79
C ASN A 410 -12.82 -1.24 9.91
N SER A 411 -12.74 -1.37 8.59
CA SER A 411 -13.00 -0.25 7.66
C SER A 411 -14.36 0.45 7.88
N PRO A 412 -15.45 -0.23 8.33
CA PRO A 412 -16.70 0.46 8.69
C PRO A 412 -16.53 1.49 9.82
N LEU A 413 -15.59 1.30 10.74
CA LEU A 413 -15.31 2.30 11.79
C LEU A 413 -14.69 3.56 11.19
N ALA A 414 -13.76 3.41 10.28
CA ALA A 414 -13.08 4.52 9.60
C ALA A 414 -14.01 5.29 8.65
N ARG A 415 -15.11 4.65 8.20
CA ARG A 415 -16.01 5.15 7.15
C ARG A 415 -17.46 5.33 7.60
N GLN A 416 -17.69 5.50 8.90
CA GLN A 416 -19.06 5.56 9.45
C GLN A 416 -19.95 6.59 8.76
N ALA A 417 -19.42 7.77 8.42
CA ALA A 417 -20.18 8.84 7.77
C ALA A 417 -20.62 8.47 6.34
N GLU A 418 -19.88 7.59 5.66
CA GLU A 418 -20.11 7.23 4.27
C GLU A 418 -20.90 5.92 4.10
N LEU A 419 -21.13 5.15 5.18
CA LEU A 419 -21.71 3.81 5.10
C LEU A 419 -23.08 3.77 4.41
N ALA A 420 -23.92 4.78 4.62
CA ALA A 420 -25.23 4.84 3.96
C ALA A 420 -25.10 5.05 2.44
N GLU A 421 -24.18 5.91 2.01
CA GLU A 421 -23.85 6.12 0.59
C GLU A 421 -23.26 4.85 -0.03
N PHE A 422 -22.38 4.16 0.70
CA PHE A 422 -21.78 2.91 0.27
C PHE A 422 -22.83 1.83 0.05
N ALA A 423 -23.77 1.67 0.99
CA ALA A 423 -24.86 0.73 0.88
C ALA A 423 -25.78 1.06 -0.32
N ALA A 424 -26.12 2.34 -0.51
CA ALA A 424 -26.95 2.78 -1.63
C ALA A 424 -26.29 2.57 -2.99
N SER A 425 -24.95 2.69 -3.07
CA SER A 425 -24.19 2.42 -4.30
C SER A 425 -23.85 0.95 -4.51
N GLY A 426 -24.09 0.11 -3.51
CA GLY A 426 -23.77 -1.32 -3.50
C GLY A 426 -22.35 -1.61 -3.00
N MET A 427 -22.23 -2.58 -2.08
CA MET A 427 -20.94 -2.99 -1.52
C MET A 427 -20.89 -4.48 -1.19
N ILE A 428 -19.68 -5.03 -1.20
CA ILE A 428 -19.37 -6.34 -0.60
C ILE A 428 -18.71 -6.07 0.75
N ILE A 429 -19.01 -6.88 1.74
CA ILE A 429 -18.41 -6.83 3.07
C ILE A 429 -17.83 -8.18 3.46
N ASP A 430 -16.69 -8.18 4.12
CA ASP A 430 -16.14 -9.40 4.69
C ASP A 430 -16.74 -9.68 6.09
N ARG A 431 -16.38 -10.81 6.67
CA ARG A 431 -16.84 -11.22 7.99
C ARG A 431 -16.58 -10.19 9.08
N ASP A 432 -15.36 -9.66 9.14
CA ASP A 432 -14.96 -8.74 10.21
C ASP A 432 -15.66 -7.38 10.06
N ALA A 433 -15.83 -6.91 8.82
CA ALA A 433 -16.62 -5.71 8.53
C ALA A 433 -18.11 -5.91 8.91
N PHE A 434 -18.65 -7.10 8.67
CA PHE A 434 -20.01 -7.45 9.12
C PHE A 434 -20.13 -7.38 10.67
N GLU A 435 -19.18 -8.00 11.38
CA GLU A 435 -19.16 -7.99 12.84
C GLU A 435 -19.08 -6.54 13.40
N VAL A 436 -18.24 -5.70 12.81
CA VAL A 436 -18.14 -4.28 13.15
C VAL A 436 -19.47 -3.56 12.90
N LEU A 437 -20.15 -3.77 11.77
CA LEU A 437 -21.46 -3.18 11.50
C LEU A 437 -22.52 -3.62 12.50
N GLN A 438 -22.47 -4.87 12.95
CA GLN A 438 -23.37 -5.39 13.98
C GLN A 438 -23.17 -4.66 15.32
N TYR A 439 -21.91 -4.49 15.76
CA TYR A 439 -21.60 -3.75 16.99
C TYR A 439 -21.89 -2.24 16.89
N LEU A 440 -21.80 -1.66 15.70
CA LEU A 440 -22.21 -0.28 15.43
C LEU A 440 -23.74 -0.10 15.42
N GLY A 441 -24.51 -1.19 15.54
CA GLY A 441 -25.96 -1.16 15.49
C GLY A 441 -26.53 -0.83 14.11
N ARG A 442 -25.76 -1.04 13.02
CA ARG A 442 -26.14 -0.71 11.64
C ARG A 442 -27.12 -1.74 11.05
N ASN A 443 -28.22 -2.00 11.79
CA ASN A 443 -29.30 -2.89 11.32
C ASN A 443 -29.99 -2.36 10.06
N ASP A 444 -29.93 -1.07 9.79
CA ASP A 444 -30.34 -0.46 8.53
C ASP A 444 -29.60 -1.10 7.33
N ILE A 445 -28.34 -1.49 7.51
CA ILE A 445 -27.50 -2.12 6.48
C ILE A 445 -27.59 -3.65 6.54
N ILE A 446 -27.31 -4.25 7.70
CA ILE A 446 -27.25 -5.73 7.84
C ILE A 446 -28.60 -6.39 8.05
N GLY A 447 -29.69 -5.63 8.25
CA GLY A 447 -31.06 -6.11 8.30
C GLY A 447 -31.39 -7.03 9.48
N GLY A 448 -30.57 -7.03 10.54
CA GLY A 448 -30.74 -7.90 11.69
C GLY A 448 -30.20 -9.32 11.50
N ALA A 449 -29.44 -9.57 10.43
CA ALA A 449 -28.70 -10.83 10.28
C ALA A 449 -27.72 -11.03 11.44
N GLY A 450 -27.59 -12.26 11.93
CA GLY A 450 -26.73 -12.64 13.05
C GLY A 450 -25.56 -13.50 12.60
N LEU A 451 -24.45 -13.45 13.34
CA LEU A 451 -23.29 -14.30 13.15
C LEU A 451 -23.32 -15.42 14.20
N LEU A 452 -23.22 -16.66 13.76
CA LEU A 452 -23.22 -17.84 14.61
C LEU A 452 -21.93 -18.64 14.42
N PRO A 453 -21.37 -19.23 15.50
CA PRO A 453 -20.28 -20.17 15.34
C PRO A 453 -20.78 -21.43 14.60
N VAL A 454 -19.97 -21.98 13.72
CA VAL A 454 -20.30 -23.22 13.04
C VAL A 454 -20.31 -24.40 14.04
N SER A 455 -21.37 -25.19 14.02
CA SER A 455 -21.50 -26.39 14.85
C SER A 455 -21.01 -27.63 14.09
N GLY A 456 -19.69 -27.73 13.86
CA GLY A 456 -19.13 -28.86 13.11
C GLY A 456 -17.82 -28.49 12.42
N PHE A 457 -17.39 -29.36 11.53
CA PHE A 457 -16.17 -29.19 10.77
C PHE A 457 -16.47 -29.00 9.28
N PRO A 458 -16.39 -27.78 8.72
CA PRO A 458 -16.67 -27.55 7.32
C PRO A 458 -15.71 -28.35 6.40
N ALA A 459 -16.27 -29.09 5.46
CA ALA A 459 -15.52 -29.89 4.48
C ALA A 459 -15.69 -29.37 3.06
N ALA A 460 -16.78 -28.67 2.78
CA ALA A 460 -17.07 -28.10 1.47
C ALA A 460 -18.01 -26.91 1.60
N GLU A 461 -18.08 -26.12 0.52
CA GLU A 461 -19.10 -25.11 0.26
C GLU A 461 -19.97 -25.58 -0.89
N GLN A 462 -21.29 -25.48 -0.72
CA GLN A 462 -22.28 -25.68 -1.79
C GLN A 462 -22.80 -24.31 -2.22
N PHE A 463 -22.51 -23.92 -3.44
CA PHE A 463 -23.03 -22.69 -4.02
C PHE A 463 -24.47 -22.91 -4.48
N ALA A 464 -25.37 -22.00 -4.14
CA ALA A 464 -26.75 -22.01 -4.63
C ALA A 464 -26.78 -21.83 -6.16
N ASP A 465 -27.78 -22.36 -6.80
CA ASP A 465 -28.03 -22.13 -8.23
C ASP A 465 -28.61 -20.72 -8.45
N SER A 466 -27.74 -19.75 -8.36
CA SER A 466 -28.06 -18.33 -8.49
C SER A 466 -27.05 -17.65 -9.42
N ALA A 467 -27.53 -16.79 -10.31
CA ALA A 467 -26.70 -16.01 -11.21
C ALA A 467 -25.68 -15.11 -10.45
N ILE A 468 -25.98 -14.76 -9.19
CA ILE A 468 -25.07 -13.97 -8.33
C ILE A 468 -23.80 -14.76 -7.97
N ASN A 469 -23.82 -16.08 -8.08
CA ASN A 469 -22.65 -16.94 -7.91
C ASN A 469 -21.79 -17.05 -9.20
N GLY A 470 -22.20 -16.43 -10.30
CA GLY A 470 -21.50 -16.51 -11.59
C GLY A 470 -21.31 -17.96 -12.04
N GLU A 471 -20.11 -18.33 -12.48
CA GLU A 471 -19.80 -19.70 -12.90
C GLU A 471 -19.74 -20.71 -11.75
N ALA A 472 -19.78 -20.26 -10.50
CA ALA A 472 -19.84 -21.13 -9.32
C ALA A 472 -21.27 -21.62 -9.03
N ALA A 473 -22.30 -21.07 -9.68
CA ALA A 473 -23.70 -21.43 -9.46
C ALA A 473 -23.93 -22.96 -9.54
N GLY A 474 -24.57 -23.51 -8.52
CA GLY A 474 -24.88 -24.94 -8.40
C GLY A 474 -23.68 -25.88 -8.15
N ARG A 475 -22.46 -25.32 -8.08
CA ARG A 475 -21.23 -26.11 -7.89
C ARG A 475 -20.91 -26.33 -6.42
N ARG A 476 -20.07 -27.34 -6.18
CA ARG A 476 -19.49 -27.62 -4.87
C ARG A 476 -18.00 -27.42 -4.91
N GLN A 477 -17.46 -26.73 -3.90
CA GLN A 477 -16.03 -26.54 -3.70
C GLN A 477 -15.60 -27.27 -2.43
N THR A 478 -14.67 -28.21 -2.56
CA THR A 478 -14.04 -28.87 -1.40
C THR A 478 -13.09 -27.89 -0.73
N MET A 479 -13.12 -27.84 0.59
CA MET A 479 -12.23 -27.02 1.40
C MET A 479 -10.98 -27.82 1.78
N ASP A 480 -9.83 -27.13 1.81
CA ASP A 480 -8.58 -27.74 2.27
C ASP A 480 -8.69 -28.15 3.75
N PRO A 481 -8.46 -29.46 4.07
CA PRO A 481 -8.56 -29.95 5.44
C PRO A 481 -7.52 -29.37 6.40
N LEU A 482 -6.43 -28.79 5.89
CA LEU A 482 -5.35 -28.23 6.69
C LEU A 482 -5.46 -26.71 6.88
N SER A 483 -6.36 -26.05 6.16
CA SER A 483 -6.53 -24.61 6.26
C SER A 483 -7.11 -24.21 7.62
N ALA A 484 -6.43 -23.28 8.31
CA ALA A 484 -6.90 -22.68 9.56
C ALA A 484 -8.24 -21.95 9.38
N VAL A 485 -8.52 -21.44 8.19
CA VAL A 485 -9.76 -20.75 7.80
C VAL A 485 -11.00 -21.61 8.04
N ARG A 486 -10.89 -22.93 7.90
CA ARG A 486 -12.02 -23.85 8.13
C ARG A 486 -12.58 -23.81 9.55
N ARG A 487 -11.75 -23.51 10.53
CA ARG A 487 -12.13 -23.55 11.96
C ARG A 487 -12.92 -22.33 12.40
N ASP A 488 -12.72 -21.22 11.68
CA ASP A 488 -13.27 -19.91 12.05
C ASP A 488 -14.37 -19.41 11.09
N LEU A 489 -14.76 -20.22 10.10
CA LEU A 489 -15.85 -19.84 9.20
C LEU A 489 -17.17 -19.77 9.99
N PRO A 490 -17.87 -18.63 9.94
CA PRO A 490 -19.18 -18.50 10.56
C PRO A 490 -20.27 -19.06 9.68
N VAL A 491 -21.42 -19.30 10.29
CA VAL A 491 -22.69 -19.36 9.61
C VAL A 491 -23.55 -18.17 10.02
N PHE A 492 -24.47 -17.79 9.17
CA PHE A 492 -25.34 -16.65 9.40
C PHE A 492 -26.76 -17.09 9.70
N GLU A 493 -27.36 -16.47 10.71
CA GLU A 493 -28.79 -16.52 10.94
C GLU A 493 -29.44 -15.35 10.19
N LEU A 494 -30.25 -15.68 9.20
CA LEU A 494 -30.90 -14.68 8.35
C LEU A 494 -32.36 -14.52 8.77
N PRO A 495 -32.89 -13.28 8.84
CA PRO A 495 -34.32 -13.06 8.98
C PRO A 495 -35.12 -13.68 7.82
N ASP A 496 -36.27 -14.23 8.15
CA ASP A 496 -37.21 -14.84 7.16
C ASP A 496 -37.98 -13.72 6.42
N THR A 497 -37.29 -13.03 5.52
CA THR A 497 -37.85 -11.97 4.67
C THR A 497 -37.34 -12.10 3.25
N GLU A 498 -38.06 -11.54 2.27
CA GLU A 498 -37.67 -11.57 0.86
C GLU A 498 -36.42 -10.71 0.55
N GLU A 499 -35.97 -9.90 1.51
CA GLU A 499 -34.77 -9.09 1.34
C GLU A 499 -33.48 -9.91 1.26
N PHE A 500 -33.47 -11.14 1.83
CA PHE A 500 -32.28 -11.96 1.96
C PHE A 500 -32.28 -13.13 0.97
N THR A 501 -31.15 -13.33 0.32
CA THR A 501 -30.92 -14.50 -0.55
C THR A 501 -29.64 -15.21 -0.16
N PRO A 502 -29.71 -16.45 0.38
CA PRO A 502 -28.53 -17.27 0.62
C PRO A 502 -27.79 -17.57 -0.68
N LEU A 503 -26.46 -17.45 -0.67
CA LEU A 503 -25.61 -17.72 -1.82
C LEU A 503 -24.86 -19.03 -1.72
N HIS A 504 -24.41 -19.41 -0.53
CA HIS A 504 -23.85 -20.74 -0.30
C HIS A 504 -23.96 -21.19 1.15
N GLU A 505 -23.89 -22.50 1.32
CA GLU A 505 -23.90 -23.19 2.60
C GLU A 505 -22.60 -23.93 2.83
N LEU A 506 -22.20 -24.03 4.09
CA LEU A 506 -21.15 -24.94 4.51
C LEU A 506 -21.70 -26.34 4.67
N LEU A 507 -20.93 -27.34 4.24
CA LEU A 507 -21.23 -28.73 4.40
C LEU A 507 -20.17 -29.44 5.23
N ASP A 508 -20.56 -30.41 6.06
CA ASP A 508 -19.63 -31.28 6.76
C ASP A 508 -19.05 -32.37 5.80
N GLN A 509 -18.22 -33.25 6.35
CA GLN A 509 -17.61 -34.34 5.60
C GLN A 509 -18.63 -35.35 4.99
N ASP A 510 -19.80 -35.46 5.59
CA ASP A 510 -20.88 -36.35 5.15
C ASP A 510 -21.83 -35.64 4.16
N GLY A 511 -21.57 -34.36 3.87
CA GLY A 511 -22.38 -33.54 2.98
C GLY A 511 -23.61 -32.94 3.63
N LYS A 512 -23.71 -32.98 4.97
CA LYS A 512 -24.81 -32.37 5.71
C LYS A 512 -24.62 -30.86 5.84
N PRO A 513 -25.66 -30.05 5.60
CA PRO A 513 -25.60 -28.61 5.79
C PRO A 513 -25.26 -28.20 7.23
N LEU A 514 -24.32 -27.32 7.39
CA LEU A 514 -23.95 -26.69 8.66
C LEU A 514 -24.59 -25.30 8.83
N GLY A 515 -24.96 -24.64 7.72
CA GLY A 515 -25.65 -23.36 7.69
C GLY A 515 -25.21 -22.45 6.55
N VAL A 516 -25.91 -21.35 6.38
CA VAL A 516 -25.62 -20.33 5.37
C VAL A 516 -24.33 -19.62 5.71
N SER A 517 -23.40 -19.51 4.76
CA SER A 517 -22.10 -18.87 4.97
C SER A 517 -21.87 -17.63 4.10
N SER A 518 -22.68 -17.41 3.06
CA SER A 518 -22.68 -16.17 2.28
C SER A 518 -24.10 -15.88 1.79
N TRP A 519 -24.40 -14.59 1.68
CA TRP A 519 -25.72 -14.13 1.34
C TRP A 519 -25.68 -12.72 0.75
N VAL A 520 -26.79 -12.32 0.15
CA VAL A 520 -27.01 -10.94 -0.31
C VAL A 520 -28.30 -10.41 0.29
N ARG A 521 -28.36 -9.09 0.45
CA ARG A 521 -29.56 -8.35 0.85
C ARG A 521 -29.83 -7.23 -0.15
N GLU A 522 -31.10 -7.12 -0.55
CA GLU A 522 -31.64 -6.02 -1.33
C GLU A 522 -32.81 -5.38 -0.59
N TRP A 523 -32.77 -4.05 -0.42
CA TRP A 523 -33.82 -3.27 0.22
C TRP A 523 -33.85 -1.85 -0.36
N ASP A 524 -34.82 -1.03 0.04
CA ASP A 524 -34.94 0.36 -0.47
C ASP A 524 -33.68 1.21 -0.28
N GLY A 525 -32.85 0.89 0.73
CA GLY A 525 -31.60 1.59 1.03
C GLY A 525 -30.38 1.13 0.25
N GLY A 526 -30.46 0.06 -0.55
CA GLY A 526 -29.35 -0.44 -1.36
C GLY A 526 -29.19 -1.94 -1.46
N ARG A 527 -27.96 -2.37 -1.76
CA ARG A 527 -27.58 -3.78 -1.92
C ARG A 527 -26.26 -4.09 -1.25
N ILE A 528 -26.20 -5.20 -0.53
CA ILE A 528 -24.95 -5.73 0.00
C ILE A 528 -24.79 -7.21 -0.33
N ALA A 529 -23.53 -7.64 -0.43
CA ALA A 529 -23.15 -9.04 -0.44
C ALA A 529 -22.17 -9.31 0.71
N VAL A 530 -22.30 -10.44 1.38
CA VAL A 530 -21.51 -10.80 2.55
C VAL A 530 -20.68 -12.05 2.26
N LEU A 531 -19.36 -11.93 2.48
CA LEU A 531 -18.43 -13.06 2.39
C LEU A 531 -18.12 -13.59 3.80
N PRO A 532 -17.99 -14.91 3.98
CA PRO A 532 -17.75 -15.52 5.30
C PRO A 532 -16.30 -15.41 5.76
N PHE A 533 -15.42 -14.91 4.94
CA PHE A 533 -13.97 -14.91 5.15
C PHE A 533 -13.51 -13.62 5.80
N ARG A 534 -12.42 -13.71 6.56
CA ARG A 534 -11.58 -12.58 6.92
C ARG A 534 -10.65 -12.28 5.76
N LEU A 535 -10.94 -11.27 5.00
CA LEU A 535 -10.04 -10.83 3.93
C LEU A 535 -8.78 -10.15 4.46
N SER A 536 -8.79 -9.79 5.75
CA SER A 536 -7.64 -9.30 6.50
C SER A 536 -6.62 -10.40 6.89
N ASP A 537 -7.01 -11.68 6.83
CA ASP A 537 -6.14 -12.80 7.19
C ASP A 537 -5.42 -13.37 5.97
N ALA A 538 -4.10 -13.18 5.92
CA ALA A 538 -3.24 -13.69 4.84
C ALA A 538 -3.18 -15.23 4.77
N THR A 539 -3.52 -15.92 5.87
CA THR A 539 -3.53 -17.40 5.91
C THR A 539 -4.78 -17.99 5.31
N GLY A 540 -5.80 -17.18 5.02
CA GLY A 540 -7.07 -17.56 4.44
C GLY A 540 -7.03 -18.02 2.98
N GLU A 541 -5.87 -18.32 2.44
CA GLU A 541 -5.66 -18.61 1.01
C GLU A 541 -6.42 -19.86 0.51
N GLY A 542 -6.65 -20.86 1.37
CA GLY A 542 -7.13 -22.19 0.96
C GLY A 542 -8.57 -22.28 0.39
N GLY A 543 -9.41 -21.25 0.60
CA GLY A 543 -10.79 -21.22 0.07
C GLY A 543 -11.13 -19.96 -0.69
N LEU A 544 -10.23 -18.96 -0.67
CA LEU A 544 -10.44 -17.63 -1.21
C LEU A 544 -9.85 -17.46 -2.61
N VAL A 545 -8.66 -18.01 -2.87
CA VAL A 545 -7.96 -17.84 -4.14
C VAL A 545 -8.27 -19.01 -5.06
N THR A 546 -9.48 -19.02 -5.64
CA THR A 546 -9.95 -20.02 -6.60
C THR A 546 -10.65 -19.34 -7.77
N SER A 547 -10.70 -20.01 -8.91
CA SER A 547 -11.44 -19.51 -10.09
C SER A 547 -12.94 -19.36 -9.80
N MET A 548 -13.52 -20.25 -9.02
CA MET A 548 -14.94 -20.16 -8.60
C MET A 548 -15.17 -18.90 -7.75
N ARG A 549 -14.31 -18.64 -6.79
CA ARG A 549 -14.41 -17.43 -5.93
C ARG A 549 -14.24 -16.15 -6.74
N LYS A 550 -13.30 -16.14 -7.70
CA LYS A 550 -13.12 -15.01 -8.60
C LYS A 550 -14.42 -14.68 -9.33
N THR A 551 -15.02 -15.65 -10.00
CA THR A 551 -16.25 -15.43 -10.78
C THR A 551 -17.44 -15.08 -9.90
N GLN A 552 -17.52 -15.61 -8.68
CA GLN A 552 -18.51 -15.23 -7.69
C GLN A 552 -18.37 -13.77 -7.27
N ILE A 553 -17.15 -13.33 -6.91
CA ILE A 553 -16.93 -11.94 -6.49
C ILE A 553 -17.23 -10.97 -7.63
N GLU A 554 -16.84 -11.29 -8.87
CA GLU A 554 -17.18 -10.50 -10.06
C GLU A 554 -18.70 -10.39 -10.24
N ALA A 555 -19.43 -11.49 -10.13
CA ALA A 555 -20.89 -11.51 -10.25
C ALA A 555 -21.58 -10.76 -9.08
N MET A 556 -21.07 -10.91 -7.85
CA MET A 556 -21.55 -10.14 -6.69
C MET A 556 -21.35 -8.64 -6.89
N LEU A 557 -20.18 -8.21 -7.38
CA LEU A 557 -19.89 -6.80 -7.66
C LEU A 557 -20.87 -6.22 -8.69
N GLU A 558 -21.14 -6.95 -9.77
CA GLU A 558 -22.11 -6.50 -10.77
C GLU A 558 -23.53 -6.46 -10.22
N TRP A 559 -23.89 -7.42 -9.37
CA TRP A 559 -25.20 -7.44 -8.75
C TRP A 559 -25.40 -6.29 -7.75
N VAL A 560 -24.42 -6.04 -6.84
CA VAL A 560 -24.55 -4.95 -5.87
C VAL A 560 -24.52 -3.59 -6.53
N THR A 561 -23.72 -3.39 -7.58
CA THR A 561 -23.59 -2.09 -8.27
C THR A 561 -24.60 -1.88 -9.39
N GLN A 562 -25.29 -2.95 -9.83
CA GLN A 562 -26.15 -2.94 -11.03
C GLN A 562 -25.42 -2.48 -12.31
N LYS A 563 -24.11 -2.72 -12.38
CA LYS A 563 -23.25 -2.31 -13.50
C LYS A 563 -22.34 -3.46 -13.89
N GLU A 564 -22.08 -3.61 -15.18
CA GLU A 564 -21.00 -4.49 -15.63
C GLU A 564 -19.65 -3.97 -15.14
N LEU A 565 -18.77 -4.88 -14.72
CA LEU A 565 -17.39 -4.52 -14.40
C LEU A 565 -16.68 -3.97 -15.65
N PRO A 566 -15.80 -2.97 -15.51
CA PRO A 566 -15.13 -2.34 -16.65
C PRO A 566 -14.23 -3.31 -17.41
N VAL A 567 -13.79 -4.36 -16.75
CA VAL A 567 -12.99 -5.44 -17.33
C VAL A 567 -13.17 -6.74 -16.55
N ARG A 568 -13.19 -7.86 -17.25
CA ARG A 568 -13.04 -9.21 -16.69
C ARG A 568 -11.95 -9.97 -17.45
N PHE A 569 -11.28 -10.84 -16.76
CA PHE A 569 -10.19 -11.67 -17.32
C PHE A 569 -10.54 -13.15 -17.22
N GLY A 570 -10.35 -13.87 -18.34
CA GLY A 570 -10.37 -15.31 -18.39
C GLY A 570 -8.98 -15.87 -18.70
N PHE A 571 -8.62 -16.92 -18.00
CA PHE A 571 -7.36 -17.66 -18.18
C PHE A 571 -7.65 -19.13 -18.29
N ASP A 572 -6.77 -19.87 -18.95
CA ASP A 572 -6.86 -21.34 -19.06
C ASP A 572 -6.54 -22.05 -17.73
N THR A 573 -5.82 -21.39 -16.82
CA THR A 573 -5.53 -21.87 -15.46
C THR A 573 -5.56 -20.70 -14.47
N ALA A 574 -5.53 -21.00 -13.16
CA ALA A 574 -5.40 -19.97 -12.13
C ALA A 574 -3.95 -19.49 -12.02
N TYR A 575 -3.74 -18.20 -12.05
CA TYR A 575 -2.44 -17.55 -11.92
C TYR A 575 -2.46 -16.50 -10.81
N ASP A 576 -1.31 -16.27 -10.16
CA ASP A 576 -1.11 -15.10 -9.31
C ASP A 576 -0.85 -13.88 -10.21
N LEU A 577 -1.91 -13.17 -10.55
CA LEU A 577 -1.88 -12.09 -11.51
C LEU A 577 -2.51 -10.84 -10.92
N GLN A 578 -1.76 -9.74 -10.93
CA GLN A 578 -2.30 -8.43 -10.60
C GLN A 578 -2.55 -7.61 -11.85
N VAL A 579 -3.55 -6.74 -11.79
CA VAL A 579 -4.04 -6.00 -12.95
C VAL A 579 -4.25 -4.52 -12.62
N VAL A 580 -3.81 -3.65 -13.52
CA VAL A 580 -4.18 -2.23 -13.56
C VAL A 580 -4.98 -1.98 -14.83
N TYR A 581 -6.12 -1.31 -14.67
CA TYR A 581 -7.01 -0.92 -15.78
C TYR A 581 -7.12 0.60 -15.85
N ARG A 582 -6.94 1.13 -17.06
CA ARG A 582 -7.20 2.55 -17.36
C ARG A 582 -7.99 2.67 -18.65
N GLN A 583 -8.82 3.70 -18.71
CA GLN A 583 -9.64 4.03 -19.88
C GLN A 583 -9.40 5.48 -20.26
N ASN A 584 -9.27 5.76 -21.56
CA ASN A 584 -9.19 7.15 -22.02
C ASN A 584 -10.53 7.87 -21.88
N SER A 585 -10.49 9.19 -21.87
CA SER A 585 -11.69 10.04 -21.70
C SER A 585 -12.73 9.86 -22.80
N ALA A 586 -12.33 9.47 -24.01
CA ALA A 586 -13.24 9.19 -25.11
C ALA A 586 -13.94 7.82 -25.01
N GLY A 587 -13.45 6.91 -24.18
CA GLY A 587 -14.02 5.57 -24.00
C GLY A 587 -13.76 4.60 -25.16
N ASP A 588 -12.85 4.91 -26.06
CA ASP A 588 -12.53 4.09 -27.24
C ASP A 588 -11.17 3.36 -27.15
N ARG A 589 -10.41 3.63 -26.11
CA ARG A 589 -9.10 3.02 -25.83
C ARG A 589 -8.99 2.60 -24.37
N VAL A 590 -8.37 1.44 -24.17
CA VAL A 590 -8.11 0.84 -22.87
C VAL A 590 -6.61 0.56 -22.72
N PHE A 591 -6.06 0.82 -21.55
CA PHE A 591 -4.72 0.44 -21.17
C PHE A 591 -4.78 -0.57 -20.01
N LEU A 592 -4.09 -1.69 -20.19
CA LEU A 592 -4.00 -2.78 -19.20
C LEU A 592 -2.54 -3.00 -18.82
N GLY A 593 -2.26 -2.97 -17.52
CA GLY A 593 -1.01 -3.45 -16.96
C GLY A 593 -1.24 -4.81 -16.29
N PHE A 594 -0.42 -5.81 -16.63
CA PHE A 594 -0.43 -7.11 -16.00
C PHE A 594 0.90 -7.39 -15.32
N ALA A 595 0.88 -7.80 -14.07
CA ALA A 595 2.04 -8.32 -13.36
C ALA A 595 1.80 -9.80 -13.02
N ASN A 596 2.56 -10.69 -13.66
CA ASN A 596 2.49 -12.12 -13.42
C ASN A 596 3.48 -12.52 -12.31
N PHE A 597 2.94 -12.83 -11.14
CA PHE A 597 3.73 -13.29 -9.98
C PHE A 597 3.81 -14.83 -9.90
N SER A 598 3.22 -15.54 -10.86
CA SER A 598 3.38 -16.98 -10.99
C SER A 598 4.75 -17.35 -11.53
N LEU A 599 5.15 -18.59 -11.32
CA LEU A 599 6.36 -19.18 -11.90
C LEU A 599 6.13 -19.71 -13.32
N ASP A 600 4.90 -19.65 -13.83
CA ASP A 600 4.51 -20.11 -15.15
C ASP A 600 4.16 -18.94 -16.08
N ASP A 601 4.43 -19.11 -17.37
CA ASP A 601 4.03 -18.17 -18.40
C ASP A 601 2.53 -18.25 -18.65
N ILE A 602 1.86 -17.11 -18.73
CA ILE A 602 0.46 -17.01 -19.15
C ILE A 602 0.43 -16.86 -20.67
N SER A 603 -0.08 -17.87 -21.37
CA SER A 603 -0.06 -17.93 -22.84
C SER A 603 -1.42 -17.67 -23.48
N LYS A 604 -2.51 -17.79 -22.72
CA LYS A 604 -3.89 -17.52 -23.17
C LYS A 604 -4.55 -16.56 -22.20
N VAL A 605 -4.96 -15.44 -22.70
CA VAL A 605 -5.68 -14.41 -21.96
C VAL A 605 -6.88 -13.99 -22.79
N ALA A 606 -8.07 -14.16 -22.23
CA ALA A 606 -9.29 -13.55 -22.73
C ALA A 606 -9.62 -12.32 -21.89
N VAL A 607 -9.98 -11.23 -22.53
CA VAL A 607 -10.35 -9.97 -21.89
C VAL A 607 -11.75 -9.60 -22.34
N ARG A 608 -12.67 -9.40 -21.41
CA ARG A 608 -13.98 -8.81 -21.70
C ARG A 608 -13.97 -7.34 -21.34
N LEU A 609 -14.21 -6.48 -22.33
CA LEU A 609 -14.21 -5.02 -22.25
C LEU A 609 -15.55 -4.48 -22.73
N PRO A 610 -16.55 -4.27 -21.86
CA PRO A 610 -17.88 -3.78 -22.26
C PRO A 610 -17.83 -2.47 -23.05
N VAL A 611 -16.88 -1.59 -22.75
CA VAL A 611 -16.66 -0.33 -23.45
C VAL A 611 -16.33 -0.51 -24.95
N LEU A 612 -15.81 -1.67 -25.32
CA LEU A 612 -15.49 -2.03 -26.71
C LEU A 612 -16.50 -3.03 -27.32
N ALA A 613 -17.62 -3.32 -26.67
CA ALA A 613 -18.60 -4.32 -27.10
C ALA A 613 -19.18 -4.06 -28.51
N SER A 614 -19.29 -2.78 -28.92
CA SER A 614 -19.75 -2.40 -30.26
C SER A 614 -18.66 -2.37 -31.33
N ALA A 615 -17.39 -2.67 -30.97
CA ALA A 615 -16.30 -2.73 -31.93
C ALA A 615 -16.32 -4.09 -32.64
N GLY A 616 -16.40 -4.12 -33.96
CA GLY A 616 -16.27 -5.38 -34.70
C GLY A 616 -14.84 -5.91 -34.70
N ARG A 617 -13.85 -5.02 -34.65
CA ARG A 617 -12.43 -5.30 -34.57
C ARG A 617 -11.72 -4.29 -33.67
N VAL A 618 -10.66 -4.74 -33.04
CA VAL A 618 -9.79 -3.91 -32.21
C VAL A 618 -8.33 -4.07 -32.62
N GLU A 619 -7.57 -3.03 -32.44
CA GLU A 619 -6.11 -3.12 -32.45
C GLU A 619 -5.61 -3.39 -31.04
N VAL A 620 -4.83 -4.44 -30.87
CA VAL A 620 -4.15 -4.78 -29.61
C VAL A 620 -2.67 -4.51 -29.78
N ARG A 621 -2.09 -3.67 -28.94
CA ARG A 621 -0.65 -3.42 -28.87
C ARG A 621 -0.13 -3.91 -27.54
N MET A 622 0.96 -4.68 -27.53
CA MET A 622 1.63 -5.15 -26.33
C MET A 622 3.04 -4.56 -26.25
N LEU A 623 3.39 -4.01 -25.10
CA LEU A 623 4.76 -3.61 -24.78
C LEU A 623 5.52 -4.84 -24.27
N ASP A 624 6.56 -5.23 -24.99
CA ASP A 624 7.42 -6.35 -24.59
C ASP A 624 8.45 -5.94 -23.50
N GLY A 625 9.16 -6.92 -22.94
CA GLY A 625 10.20 -6.69 -21.94
C GLY A 625 11.43 -5.90 -22.44
N ARG A 626 11.50 -5.62 -23.76
CA ARG A 626 12.54 -4.82 -24.42
C ARG A 626 12.06 -3.43 -24.84
N SER A 627 10.88 -3.04 -24.38
CA SER A 627 10.26 -1.75 -24.67
C SER A 627 9.83 -1.54 -26.13
N ASN A 628 9.52 -2.62 -26.86
CA ASN A 628 8.96 -2.55 -28.20
C ASN A 628 7.46 -2.81 -28.18
N TRP A 629 6.68 -1.92 -28.82
CA TRP A 629 5.27 -2.14 -29.06
C TRP A 629 5.06 -3.11 -30.23
N GLN A 630 4.41 -4.23 -29.97
CA GLN A 630 3.98 -5.20 -30.96
C GLN A 630 2.49 -5.07 -31.15
N ALA A 631 2.03 -5.00 -32.40
CA ALA A 631 0.62 -4.84 -32.72
C ALA A 631 0.01 -6.10 -33.35
N ALA A 632 -1.29 -6.29 -33.12
CA ALA A 632 -2.11 -7.27 -33.81
C ALA A 632 -3.57 -6.78 -33.88
N GLU A 633 -4.28 -7.22 -34.90
CA GLU A 633 -5.73 -7.01 -35.00
C GLU A 633 -6.45 -8.26 -34.48
N CYS A 634 -7.48 -8.03 -33.65
CA CYS A 634 -8.31 -9.07 -33.08
C CYS A 634 -9.79 -8.79 -33.37
N PRO A 635 -10.62 -9.82 -33.59
CA PRO A 635 -12.05 -9.66 -33.55
C PRO A 635 -12.48 -9.33 -32.11
N ALA A 636 -13.44 -8.45 -31.95
CA ALA A 636 -14.18 -8.28 -30.72
C ALA A 636 -15.43 -9.15 -30.80
N GLY A 637 -15.53 -10.13 -29.93
CA GLY A 637 -16.70 -10.99 -29.82
C GLY A 637 -17.84 -10.34 -29.04
N GLU A 638 -18.87 -11.11 -28.79
CA GLU A 638 -20.06 -10.68 -28.05
C GLU A 638 -19.67 -10.11 -26.67
N GLY A 639 -20.29 -8.97 -26.29
CA GLY A 639 -20.02 -8.29 -25.03
C GLY A 639 -18.59 -7.72 -24.90
N GLY A 640 -17.87 -7.54 -26.03
CA GLY A 640 -16.49 -7.02 -26.01
C GLY A 640 -15.45 -8.05 -25.59
N CYS A 641 -15.70 -9.32 -25.83
CA CYS A 641 -14.77 -10.41 -25.53
C CYS A 641 -13.65 -10.43 -26.59
N ILE A 642 -12.39 -10.37 -26.14
CA ILE A 642 -11.20 -10.32 -27.00
C ILE A 642 -10.23 -11.41 -26.52
N GLU A 643 -9.92 -12.37 -27.39
CA GLU A 643 -8.82 -13.29 -27.15
C GLU A 643 -7.51 -12.63 -27.59
N LEU A 644 -6.59 -12.45 -26.64
CA LEU A 644 -5.29 -11.89 -26.98
C LEU A 644 -4.50 -12.89 -27.82
N PRO A 645 -3.76 -12.42 -28.86
CA PRO A 645 -2.97 -13.30 -29.71
C PRO A 645 -2.00 -14.17 -28.92
N GLY A 646 -1.90 -15.46 -29.24
CA GLY A 646 -1.00 -16.39 -28.51
C GLY A 646 0.48 -16.03 -28.51
N LYS A 647 0.92 -15.10 -29.40
CA LYS A 647 2.26 -14.50 -29.35
C LYS A 647 2.42 -13.46 -28.23
N PHE A 648 1.32 -12.96 -27.65
CA PHE A 648 1.29 -11.97 -26.59
C PHE A 648 1.25 -12.66 -25.21
N LYS A 649 2.36 -13.26 -24.86
CA LYS A 649 2.54 -13.93 -23.57
C LYS A 649 2.82 -12.94 -22.45
N ILE A 650 2.36 -13.28 -21.24
CA ILE A 650 2.78 -12.64 -20.00
C ILE A 650 3.73 -13.60 -19.29
N PRO A 651 5.06 -13.46 -19.46
CA PRO A 651 6.02 -14.39 -18.88
C PRO A 651 5.99 -14.38 -17.36
N ALA A 652 6.44 -15.49 -16.78
CA ALA A 652 6.65 -15.62 -15.34
C ALA A 652 7.50 -14.47 -14.78
N MET A 653 7.08 -13.90 -13.67
CA MET A 653 7.79 -12.84 -12.96
C MET A 653 8.10 -11.62 -13.85
N GLU A 654 7.15 -11.23 -14.71
CA GLU A 654 7.28 -10.04 -15.57
C GLU A 654 6.01 -9.19 -15.61
N VAL A 655 6.20 -7.93 -16.00
CA VAL A 655 5.11 -6.99 -16.27
C VAL A 655 4.93 -6.85 -17.79
N ARG A 656 3.68 -6.81 -18.25
CA ARG A 656 3.30 -6.48 -19.61
C ARG A 656 2.24 -5.38 -19.62
N ALA A 657 2.39 -4.47 -20.56
CA ALA A 657 1.39 -3.44 -20.83
C ALA A 657 0.70 -3.72 -22.16
N PHE A 658 -0.60 -3.49 -22.19
CA PHE A 658 -1.41 -3.61 -23.39
C PHE A 658 -2.19 -2.32 -23.61
N GLU A 659 -2.25 -1.89 -24.83
CA GLU A 659 -3.21 -0.90 -25.31
C GLU A 659 -4.17 -1.59 -26.25
N ILE A 660 -5.48 -1.42 -26.03
CA ILE A 660 -6.54 -1.97 -26.86
C ILE A 660 -7.40 -0.80 -27.33
N ALA A 661 -7.51 -0.63 -28.63
CA ALA A 661 -8.23 0.47 -29.25
C ALA A 661 -9.28 -0.03 -30.24
N ARG A 662 -10.42 0.66 -30.30
CA ARG A 662 -11.40 0.46 -31.36
C ARG A 662 -10.76 0.79 -32.71
N LYS A 663 -11.01 -0.04 -33.73
CA LYS A 663 -10.54 0.16 -35.09
C LYS A 663 -11.59 0.80 -35.98
#